data_397dec5adbb93ff275e4586eb1e5c9b4
#
_entry.id   397dec5adbb93ff275e4586eb1e5c9b4
#
_cell.length_a   1.000
_cell.length_b   1.000
_cell.length_c   1.000
_cell.angle_alpha   90.00
_cell.angle_beta   90.00
_cell.angle_gamma   90.00
#
_symmetry.space_group_name_H-M   'P 1'
#
loop_
_entity.id
_entity.type
_entity.pdbx_description
1 polymer ?
#
loop_
_entity_poly.entity_id
_entity_poly.type
_entity_poly.pdbx_seq_one_letter_code
_entity_poly.pdbx_strand_id
1 'polypeptide(L)'
;MKKPHFIFILCLALCVACSKTETDPECVAMRALVNRVVPEYSKNIVLERLETDSVDRFELESKGKKLIIRGNNANSMAVGLNHYLKYYCLAQYSWFKEEALELPAVMPKVPEKVSLTARVPERFFLNYCTFGYTMPWWNWEQWEHFIDWMALNGINLPLAITGQEAVWYEVWSEMGLTDEEIRSYFTGPAHLPWHRMQNIDRWGGPLPVSWLENQKELQKQIVARERELNMKPVLPGFAGHVPPCITRIYPDAPLASLGDWAGFDSTCWCKFLDPECELYAEIQKKFITKEIEMFGTDHIYGIDIFNEMIPPSWEPEYLGRVSRQVYESLAAADPDARWLEMTWLFWNERQYWEVDNRIEAYITSFPKERHLLLDYYCERQPVWERTNAYYGVPYIWCYLGNFGGNSMLAGNLDTVNVRIERAFEKGGDNFVGIGSTLEGFDCNPLMYEYVFEKAWDNPLTNDVPAWVEHLADQRAGKEDVEMRAAWKLLADSVYNKVSSPGQTVRINQRPTMGDIQEYHQYYIAPTYRYNNIDLLDALDHLLAADCNTRTRHFDVVNITRQLLGNYFSDLYADYVKAYREADYEKLHQVEKTMTSILDDVDPMLATESAFLVGRWIRDARAIGTTEEDKDYFESNARNIITTWGEEDALLNEYASRAWAGLTETYYAYRWKEFFKDVDAAIEAGVPFDEKAYHERICKYEGQWWRDRLSNFNAEPQGDGLALARNIADKYRRELEERYRK
;
A
#
# COMPACT_ATOMS: atom_id res chain seq x y z
N MET A 1 -18.00 35.78 64.52
CA MET A 1 -18.61 34.62 63.84
C MET A 1 -18.96 34.99 62.41
N LYS A 2 -18.15 34.62 61.46
CA LYS A 2 -18.43 34.60 60.01
C LYS A 2 -17.22 33.98 59.30
N LYS A 3 -17.36 32.70 58.91
CA LYS A 3 -16.67 32.01 57.81
C LYS A 3 -17.15 30.53 57.86
N PRO A 4 -17.93 30.10 56.89
CA PRO A 4 -17.43 29.09 55.96
C PRO A 4 -18.19 29.17 54.61
N HIS A 5 -17.76 29.98 53.67
CA HIS A 5 -18.34 29.94 52.31
C HIS A 5 -17.30 29.83 51.17
N PHE A 6 -16.01 29.83 51.54
CA PHE A 6 -14.95 29.86 50.48
C PHE A 6 -14.46 28.47 50.02
N ILE A 7 -14.70 27.40 50.80
CA ILE A 7 -14.24 26.05 50.48
C ILE A 7 -15.17 25.35 49.48
N PHE A 8 -16.46 25.70 49.45
CA PHE A 8 -17.44 25.04 48.58
C PHE A 8 -17.32 25.48 47.08
N ILE A 9 -16.86 26.71 46.83
CA ILE A 9 -16.71 27.23 45.44
C ILE A 9 -15.46 26.64 44.76
N LEU A 10 -14.39 26.33 45.51
CA LEU A 10 -13.18 25.74 44.95
C LEU A 10 -13.39 24.26 44.55
N CYS A 11 -14.17 23.51 45.28
CA CYS A 11 -14.54 22.13 44.96
C CYS A 11 -15.50 22.04 43.77
N LEU A 12 -16.43 23.00 43.60
CA LEU A 12 -17.31 23.05 42.42
C LEU A 12 -16.53 23.43 41.13
N ALA A 13 -15.52 24.33 41.22
CA ALA A 13 -14.70 24.68 40.06
C ALA A 13 -13.79 23.54 39.60
N LEU A 14 -13.27 22.71 40.50
CA LEU A 14 -12.51 21.51 40.18
C LEU A 14 -13.37 20.39 39.59
N CYS A 15 -14.62 20.22 40.07
CA CYS A 15 -15.57 19.25 39.48
C CYS A 15 -16.09 19.69 38.12
N VAL A 16 -16.24 21.00 37.86
CA VAL A 16 -16.65 21.52 36.54
C VAL A 16 -15.51 21.43 35.51
N ALA A 17 -14.25 21.52 35.91
CA ALA A 17 -13.13 21.31 35.03
C ALA A 17 -12.95 19.82 34.62
N CYS A 18 -13.18 18.87 35.55
CA CYS A 18 -13.16 17.43 35.23
C CYS A 18 -14.35 17.00 34.35
N SER A 19 -15.51 17.64 34.48
CA SER A 19 -16.68 17.29 33.65
C SER A 19 -16.64 17.85 32.22
N LYS A 20 -15.84 18.87 31.95
CA LYS A 20 -15.68 19.43 30.59
C LYS A 20 -14.81 18.60 29.67
N THR A 21 -13.80 17.89 30.18
CA THR A 21 -12.88 17.06 29.40
C THR A 21 -13.52 15.77 28.89
N GLU A 22 -14.44 15.15 29.64
CA GLU A 22 -15.12 13.93 29.21
C GLU A 22 -16.24 14.15 28.17
N THR A 23 -16.62 15.38 27.91
CA THR A 23 -17.68 15.76 26.94
C THR A 23 -17.17 16.43 25.68
N ASP A 24 -15.86 16.71 25.59
CA ASP A 24 -15.24 17.24 24.38
C ASP A 24 -15.24 16.17 23.27
N PRO A 25 -15.80 16.43 22.07
CA PRO A 25 -15.93 15.43 21.00
C PRO A 25 -14.59 14.78 20.63
N GLU A 26 -13.49 15.53 20.61
CA GLU A 26 -12.16 15.03 20.29
C GLU A 26 -11.67 14.02 21.35
N CYS A 27 -11.88 14.34 22.61
CA CYS A 27 -11.57 13.42 23.71
C CYS A 27 -12.47 12.18 23.72
N VAL A 28 -13.73 12.29 23.29
CA VAL A 28 -14.65 11.14 23.15
C VAL A 28 -14.17 10.22 22.03
N ALA A 29 -13.87 10.75 20.86
CA ALA A 29 -13.33 9.99 19.72
C ALA A 29 -12.01 9.29 20.10
N MET A 30 -11.08 10.03 20.70
CA MET A 30 -9.81 9.46 21.15
C MET A 30 -10.01 8.40 22.24
N ARG A 31 -11.00 8.56 23.15
CA ARG A 31 -11.33 7.55 24.16
C ARG A 31 -11.79 6.24 23.52
N ALA A 32 -12.59 6.32 22.46
CA ALA A 32 -13.02 5.15 21.71
C ALA A 32 -11.81 4.42 21.06
N LEU A 33 -10.86 5.17 20.47
CA LEU A 33 -9.61 4.61 19.93
C LEU A 33 -8.76 3.95 21.04
N VAL A 34 -8.56 4.63 22.19
CA VAL A 34 -7.83 4.05 23.33
C VAL A 34 -8.44 2.72 23.79
N ASN A 35 -9.79 2.63 23.81
CA ASN A 35 -10.48 1.40 24.21
C ASN A 35 -10.33 0.26 23.20
N ARG A 36 -10.10 0.55 21.91
CA ARG A 36 -9.81 -0.47 20.89
C ARG A 36 -8.35 -0.89 20.92
N VAL A 37 -7.43 0.06 21.00
CA VAL A 37 -5.98 -0.19 20.85
C VAL A 37 -5.32 -0.66 22.15
N VAL A 38 -5.64 -0.03 23.29
CA VAL A 38 -4.99 -0.30 24.60
C VAL A 38 -6.01 -0.40 25.75
N PRO A 39 -6.97 -1.31 25.67
CA PRO A 39 -8.05 -1.42 26.67
C PRO A 39 -7.51 -1.61 28.10
N GLU A 40 -6.39 -2.29 28.29
CA GLU A 40 -5.73 -2.53 29.58
C GLU A 40 -5.29 -1.23 30.25
N TYR A 41 -4.85 -0.24 29.45
CA TYR A 41 -4.37 1.04 29.94
C TYR A 41 -5.45 2.13 30.01
N SER A 42 -6.62 1.88 29.42
CA SER A 42 -7.68 2.88 29.23
C SER A 42 -8.05 3.65 30.50
N LYS A 43 -8.16 2.95 31.63
CA LYS A 43 -8.48 3.57 32.94
C LYS A 43 -7.37 4.48 33.48
N ASN A 44 -6.14 4.33 32.98
CA ASN A 44 -4.98 5.08 33.44
C ASN A 44 -4.59 6.21 32.46
N ILE A 45 -5.23 6.30 31.32
CA ILE A 45 -5.02 7.37 30.33
C ILE A 45 -6.05 8.48 30.57
N VAL A 46 -5.57 9.69 30.70
CA VAL A 46 -6.36 10.94 30.79
C VAL A 46 -6.16 11.70 29.48
N LEU A 47 -7.27 12.11 28.88
CA LEU A 47 -7.26 12.87 27.62
C LEU A 47 -7.63 14.32 27.92
N GLU A 48 -6.85 15.24 27.40
CA GLU A 48 -7.07 16.68 27.57
C GLU A 48 -6.88 17.38 26.22
N ARG A 49 -7.82 18.24 25.83
CA ARG A 49 -7.68 19.03 24.61
C ARG A 49 -6.77 20.21 24.84
N LEU A 50 -5.84 20.43 23.92
CA LEU A 50 -5.09 21.68 23.81
C LEU A 50 -5.94 22.75 23.11
N GLU A 51 -5.62 24.03 23.31
CA GLU A 51 -6.20 25.09 22.49
C GLU A 51 -5.92 24.83 21.01
N THR A 52 -6.88 25.21 20.16
CA THR A 52 -6.75 25.03 18.73
C THR A 52 -5.60 25.90 18.22
N ASP A 53 -4.62 25.27 17.60
CA ASP A 53 -3.48 25.89 16.95
C ASP A 53 -3.60 25.69 15.43
N SER A 54 -2.87 26.46 14.64
CA SER A 54 -2.80 26.29 13.19
C SER A 54 -2.03 25.02 12.78
N VAL A 55 -1.34 24.37 13.71
CA VAL A 55 -0.50 23.21 13.49
C VAL A 55 -0.84 22.11 14.50
N ASP A 56 -0.87 20.87 14.05
CA ASP A 56 -1.12 19.72 14.91
C ASP A 56 0.01 19.56 15.95
N ARG A 57 -0.38 19.34 17.20
CA ARG A 57 0.54 19.17 18.33
C ARG A 57 -0.02 18.18 19.34
N PHE A 58 0.87 17.38 19.94
CA PHE A 58 0.55 16.58 21.10
C PHE A 58 1.53 16.80 22.25
N GLU A 59 1.09 16.45 23.46
CA GLU A 59 1.91 16.42 24.66
C GLU A 59 1.66 15.14 25.45
N LEU A 60 2.73 14.61 26.07
CA LEU A 60 2.69 13.47 26.99
C LEU A 60 3.24 13.85 28.35
N GLU A 61 2.58 13.44 29.42
CA GLU A 61 3.03 13.69 30.79
C GLU A 61 2.53 12.58 31.72
N SER A 62 3.40 12.08 32.60
CA SER A 62 2.97 11.16 33.66
C SER A 62 2.73 11.89 34.97
N LYS A 63 1.51 11.70 35.56
CA LYS A 63 1.17 12.18 36.91
C LYS A 63 0.72 11.02 37.79
N GLY A 64 1.58 10.62 38.70
CA GLY A 64 1.33 9.44 39.55
C GLY A 64 1.30 8.14 38.73
N LYS A 65 0.13 7.49 38.62
CA LYS A 65 -0.11 6.30 37.82
C LYS A 65 -0.86 6.60 36.51
N LYS A 66 -1.09 7.88 36.22
CA LYS A 66 -1.82 8.31 35.05
C LYS A 66 -0.86 8.81 33.96
N LEU A 67 -1.14 8.42 32.72
CA LEU A 67 -0.61 9.06 31.53
C LEU A 67 -1.61 10.13 31.07
N ILE A 68 -1.16 11.34 30.90
CA ILE A 68 -1.93 12.43 30.31
C ILE A 68 -1.49 12.58 28.86
N ILE A 69 -2.42 12.42 27.95
CA ILE A 69 -2.24 12.68 26.52
C ILE A 69 -3.03 13.93 26.17
N ARG A 70 -2.36 14.93 25.64
CA ARG A 70 -2.97 16.16 25.15
C ARG A 70 -2.79 16.29 23.66
N GLY A 71 -3.76 16.81 22.96
CA GLY A 71 -3.66 17.16 21.55
C GLY A 71 -4.69 18.24 21.17
N ASN A 72 -4.43 18.93 20.07
CA ASN A 72 -5.40 19.92 19.58
C ASN A 72 -6.57 19.31 18.80
N ASN A 73 -6.48 18.01 18.49
CA ASN A 73 -7.57 17.18 17.94
C ASN A 73 -7.33 15.70 18.24
N ALA A 74 -8.27 14.83 17.88
CA ALA A 74 -8.18 13.38 18.13
C ALA A 74 -7.00 12.73 17.40
N ASN A 75 -6.71 13.15 16.14
CA ASN A 75 -5.57 12.65 15.36
C ASN A 75 -4.24 12.94 16.06
N SER A 76 -4.03 14.18 16.53
CA SER A 76 -2.82 14.56 17.27
C SER A 76 -2.68 13.77 18.59
N MET A 77 -3.80 13.52 19.31
CA MET A 77 -3.77 12.68 20.51
C MET A 77 -3.42 11.23 20.18
N ALA A 78 -3.88 10.71 19.03
CA ALA A 78 -3.55 9.36 18.57
C ALA A 78 -2.06 9.21 18.28
N VAL A 79 -1.43 10.21 17.63
CA VAL A 79 0.04 10.25 17.45
C VAL A 79 0.75 10.26 18.79
N GLY A 80 0.26 11.02 19.78
CA GLY A 80 0.78 11.00 21.14
C GLY A 80 0.71 9.61 21.76
N LEU A 81 -0.39 8.88 21.57
CA LEU A 81 -0.51 7.50 22.03
C LEU A 81 0.49 6.59 21.32
N ASN A 82 0.64 6.70 20.00
CA ASN A 82 1.61 5.90 19.24
C ASN A 82 3.05 6.18 19.68
N HIS A 83 3.39 7.45 19.89
CA HIS A 83 4.69 7.84 20.43
C HIS A 83 4.94 7.19 21.82
N TYR A 84 3.91 7.17 22.69
CA TYR A 84 4.00 6.49 23.96
C TYR A 84 4.21 4.98 23.82
N LEU A 85 3.49 4.34 22.90
CA LEU A 85 3.64 2.90 22.62
C LEU A 85 5.04 2.57 22.12
N LYS A 86 5.53 3.31 21.13
CA LYS A 86 6.82 3.07 20.51
C LYS A 86 8.01 3.34 21.46
N TYR A 87 8.02 4.47 22.15
CA TYR A 87 9.21 4.94 22.86
C TYR A 87 9.21 4.66 24.36
N TYR A 88 8.07 4.29 24.95
CA TYR A 88 8.00 3.97 26.36
C TYR A 88 7.50 2.56 26.66
N CYS A 89 6.57 2.05 25.86
CA CYS A 89 6.12 0.67 25.97
C CYS A 89 6.98 -0.31 25.17
N LEU A 90 7.80 0.18 24.24
CA LEU A 90 8.56 -0.61 23.28
C LEU A 90 7.60 -1.59 22.54
N ALA A 91 6.47 -1.09 22.08
CA ALA A 91 5.41 -1.83 21.45
C ALA A 91 4.99 -1.17 20.15
N GLN A 92 4.65 -1.98 19.15
CA GLN A 92 4.29 -1.53 17.81
C GLN A 92 2.88 -1.98 17.46
N TYR A 93 2.00 -1.06 17.07
CA TYR A 93 0.70 -1.36 16.51
C TYR A 93 0.85 -1.57 15.01
N SER A 94 0.71 -2.82 14.56
CA SER A 94 0.91 -3.19 13.15
C SER A 94 -0.28 -2.79 12.27
N TRP A 95 -0.06 -2.57 11.00
CA TRP A 95 -1.14 -2.49 10.00
C TRP A 95 -1.76 -3.87 9.69
N PHE A 96 -1.08 -4.97 10.01
CA PHE A 96 -1.65 -6.31 9.96
C PHE A 96 -2.52 -6.57 11.20
N LYS A 97 -3.83 -6.69 11.02
CA LYS A 97 -4.80 -6.87 12.11
C LYS A 97 -4.49 -8.07 13.00
N GLU A 98 -3.92 -9.10 12.46
CA GLU A 98 -3.64 -10.35 13.16
C GLU A 98 -2.41 -10.28 14.08
N GLU A 99 -1.62 -9.23 13.97
CA GLU A 99 -0.50 -8.99 14.86
C GLU A 99 -1.01 -8.27 16.13
N ALA A 100 -1.23 -9.05 17.19
CA ALA A 100 -1.68 -8.51 18.47
C ALA A 100 -0.62 -7.56 19.07
N LEU A 101 -1.06 -6.41 19.56
CA LEU A 101 -0.22 -5.48 20.31
C LEU A 101 0.17 -6.09 21.66
N GLU A 102 1.47 -6.22 21.91
CA GLU A 102 2.04 -6.73 23.15
C GLU A 102 2.44 -5.57 24.06
N LEU A 103 1.82 -5.47 25.24
CA LEU A 103 2.03 -4.36 26.18
C LEU A 103 2.74 -4.82 27.45
N PRO A 104 3.61 -3.97 28.05
CA PRO A 104 4.15 -4.21 29.37
C PRO A 104 3.05 -4.35 30.41
N ALA A 105 3.14 -5.35 31.31
CA ALA A 105 2.16 -5.57 32.38
C ALA A 105 2.03 -4.36 33.32
N VAL A 106 3.09 -3.54 33.45
CA VAL A 106 3.10 -2.30 34.22
C VAL A 106 3.30 -1.14 33.26
N MET A 107 2.33 -0.26 33.21
CA MET A 107 2.33 0.94 32.36
C MET A 107 3.58 1.80 32.63
N PRO A 108 4.49 1.97 31.63
CA PRO A 108 5.69 2.77 31.78
C PRO A 108 5.39 4.25 32.06
N LYS A 109 6.32 4.92 32.73
CA LYS A 109 6.21 6.37 32.96
C LYS A 109 6.94 7.14 31.88
N VAL A 110 6.38 8.27 31.50
CA VAL A 110 7.06 9.32 30.75
C VAL A 110 7.85 10.15 31.77
N PRO A 111 9.21 10.07 31.77
CA PRO A 111 10.05 10.71 32.80
C PRO A 111 9.95 12.24 32.78
N GLU A 112 9.95 12.81 31.59
CA GLU A 112 9.86 14.25 31.32
C GLU A 112 8.72 14.51 30.33
N LYS A 113 8.10 15.69 30.44
CA LYS A 113 7.02 16.07 29.51
C LYS A 113 7.56 16.10 28.09
N VAL A 114 6.89 15.39 27.18
CA VAL A 114 7.12 15.41 25.73
C VAL A 114 6.12 16.39 25.10
N SER A 115 6.59 17.15 24.10
CA SER A 115 5.72 17.97 23.24
C SER A 115 6.30 17.93 21.84
N LEU A 116 5.53 17.38 20.86
CA LEU A 116 5.92 17.36 19.47
C LEU A 116 4.84 18.04 18.61
N THR A 117 5.31 18.68 17.53
CA THR A 117 4.49 19.45 16.60
C THR A 117 4.65 18.88 15.19
N ALA A 118 3.59 18.86 14.43
CA ALA A 118 3.65 18.47 13.02
C ALA A 118 4.43 19.51 12.21
N ARG A 119 5.33 19.06 11.36
CA ARG A 119 6.14 19.90 10.47
C ARG A 119 5.37 20.31 9.21
N VAL A 120 4.32 19.58 8.87
CA VAL A 120 3.46 19.79 7.69
C VAL A 120 1.97 19.61 8.05
N PRO A 121 1.08 20.38 7.45
CA PRO A 121 -0.36 20.27 7.71
C PRO A 121 -1.02 19.04 7.09
N GLU A 122 -0.55 18.57 5.92
CA GLU A 122 -1.19 17.46 5.19
C GLU A 122 -0.35 16.18 5.29
N ARG A 123 -0.99 15.05 5.62
CA ARG A 123 -0.34 13.73 5.71
C ARG A 123 -1.22 12.73 4.96
N PHE A 124 -0.86 12.53 3.68
CA PHE A 124 -1.64 11.73 2.72
C PHE A 124 -1.28 10.26 2.79
N PHE A 125 -2.26 9.37 2.61
CA PHE A 125 -2.00 7.94 2.48
C PHE A 125 -2.93 7.26 1.48
N LEU A 126 -2.40 6.26 0.83
CA LEU A 126 -2.96 5.31 -0.12
C LEU A 126 -2.76 5.71 -1.59
N ASN A 127 -3.02 4.72 -2.44
CA ASN A 127 -2.97 4.76 -3.88
C ASN A 127 -4.25 4.08 -4.41
N TYR A 128 -4.69 4.36 -5.60
CA TYR A 128 -5.77 3.62 -6.24
C TYR A 128 -5.50 2.11 -6.25
N CYS A 129 -4.27 1.71 -6.63
CA CYS A 129 -3.86 0.30 -6.72
C CYS A 129 -3.94 -0.45 -5.39
N THR A 130 -3.82 0.24 -4.23
CA THR A 130 -3.96 -0.39 -2.91
C THR A 130 -5.34 -1.03 -2.74
N PHE A 131 -6.38 -0.43 -3.33
CA PHE A 131 -7.75 -0.94 -3.32
C PHE A 131 -7.95 -2.18 -4.21
N GLY A 132 -6.97 -2.55 -5.04
CA GLY A 132 -6.95 -3.80 -5.81
C GLY A 132 -6.02 -4.85 -5.22
N TYR A 133 -4.80 -4.45 -4.84
CA TYR A 133 -3.77 -5.37 -4.34
C TYR A 133 -3.87 -5.71 -2.85
N THR A 134 -4.66 -4.98 -2.06
CA THR A 134 -4.75 -5.20 -0.60
C THR A 134 -6.18 -5.18 -0.08
N MET A 135 -6.98 -4.17 -0.44
CA MET A 135 -8.24 -3.84 0.24
C MET A 135 -9.54 -4.33 -0.41
N PRO A 136 -9.58 -4.96 -1.61
CA PRO A 136 -10.85 -5.23 -2.26
C PRO A 136 -11.75 -6.18 -1.45
N TRP A 137 -11.14 -7.02 -0.59
CA TRP A 137 -11.85 -8.02 0.21
C TRP A 137 -12.03 -7.66 1.67
N TRP A 138 -11.66 -6.44 2.06
CA TRP A 138 -11.72 -6.02 3.46
C TRP A 138 -13.15 -5.80 3.94
N ASN A 139 -13.43 -6.31 5.14
CA ASN A 139 -14.64 -6.03 5.89
C ASN A 139 -14.43 -4.82 6.83
N TRP A 140 -15.49 -4.45 7.57
CA TRP A 140 -15.42 -3.33 8.51
C TRP A 140 -14.35 -3.50 9.61
N GLU A 141 -14.16 -4.71 10.14
CA GLU A 141 -13.17 -4.93 11.20
C GLU A 141 -11.73 -4.69 10.72
N GLN A 142 -11.42 -5.05 9.47
CA GLN A 142 -10.11 -4.79 8.86
C GLN A 142 -9.93 -3.29 8.61
N TRP A 143 -10.96 -2.62 8.10
CA TRP A 143 -10.94 -1.18 7.91
C TRP A 143 -10.85 -0.41 9.24
N GLU A 144 -11.60 -0.78 10.29
CA GLU A 144 -11.53 -0.13 11.60
C GLU A 144 -10.13 -0.20 12.19
N HIS A 145 -9.50 -1.39 12.15
CA HIS A 145 -8.12 -1.57 12.58
C HIS A 145 -7.14 -0.68 11.79
N PHE A 146 -7.30 -0.63 10.48
CA PHE A 146 -6.43 0.16 9.61
C PHE A 146 -6.63 1.67 9.80
N ILE A 147 -7.85 2.14 9.99
CA ILE A 147 -8.12 3.55 10.31
C ILE A 147 -7.49 3.93 11.65
N ASP A 148 -7.54 3.05 12.65
CA ASP A 148 -6.83 3.27 13.92
C ASP A 148 -5.31 3.34 13.71
N TRP A 149 -4.74 2.47 12.85
CA TRP A 149 -3.33 2.55 12.46
C TRP A 149 -3.00 3.87 11.77
N MET A 150 -3.83 4.32 10.84
CA MET A 150 -3.66 5.61 10.17
C MET A 150 -3.66 6.77 11.18
N ALA A 151 -4.61 6.80 12.10
CA ALA A 151 -4.68 7.82 13.15
C ALA A 151 -3.44 7.83 14.04
N LEU A 152 -2.98 6.66 14.48
CA LEU A 152 -1.77 6.49 15.28
C LEU A 152 -0.51 7.00 14.56
N ASN A 153 -0.44 6.89 13.24
CA ASN A 153 0.65 7.42 12.43
C ASN A 153 0.42 8.85 11.92
N GLY A 154 -0.65 9.51 12.37
CA GLY A 154 -0.92 10.91 12.12
C GLY A 154 -1.39 11.22 10.70
N ILE A 155 -1.87 10.22 9.95
CA ILE A 155 -2.47 10.41 8.65
C ILE A 155 -3.77 11.18 8.83
N ASN A 156 -3.95 12.27 8.08
CA ASN A 156 -5.15 13.10 8.15
C ASN A 156 -5.80 13.36 6.78
N LEU A 157 -5.25 12.78 5.72
CA LEU A 157 -5.72 12.93 4.35
C LEU A 157 -5.71 11.55 3.63
N PRO A 158 -6.57 10.59 4.01
CA PRO A 158 -6.64 9.29 3.37
C PRO A 158 -7.41 9.34 2.06
N LEU A 159 -7.00 8.54 1.06
CA LEU A 159 -7.79 8.29 -0.14
C LEU A 159 -8.98 7.35 0.21
N ALA A 160 -10.21 7.76 -0.11
CA ALA A 160 -11.43 7.07 0.33
C ALA A 160 -12.37 6.81 -0.86
N ILE A 161 -12.08 5.77 -1.64
CA ILE A 161 -12.73 5.48 -2.93
C ILE A 161 -13.51 4.15 -2.96
N THR A 162 -13.72 3.51 -1.81
CA THR A 162 -14.31 2.17 -1.73
C THR A 162 -15.70 2.06 -2.35
N GLY A 163 -16.57 3.05 -2.16
CA GLY A 163 -17.95 3.03 -2.66
C GLY A 163 -18.20 3.74 -4.00
N GLN A 164 -17.17 4.07 -4.74
CA GLN A 164 -17.26 4.89 -5.96
C GLN A 164 -18.22 4.31 -7.01
N GLU A 165 -18.22 3.01 -7.22
CA GLU A 165 -19.06 2.36 -8.24
C GLU A 165 -20.55 2.46 -7.91
N ALA A 166 -20.93 2.54 -6.63
CA ALA A 166 -22.32 2.77 -6.25
C ALA A 166 -22.80 4.17 -6.65
N VAL A 167 -21.95 5.19 -6.55
CA VAL A 167 -22.24 6.54 -7.04
C VAL A 167 -22.41 6.52 -8.55
N TRP A 168 -21.47 5.90 -9.28
CA TRP A 168 -21.54 5.75 -10.73
C TRP A 168 -22.78 5.00 -11.18
N TYR A 169 -23.16 3.94 -10.48
CA TYR A 169 -24.37 3.18 -10.81
C TYR A 169 -25.62 4.07 -10.76
N GLU A 170 -25.77 4.89 -9.73
CA GLU A 170 -26.91 5.83 -9.65
C GLU A 170 -26.86 6.92 -10.73
N VAL A 171 -25.68 7.50 -10.98
CA VAL A 171 -25.51 8.54 -12.02
C VAL A 171 -25.87 8.00 -13.40
N TRP A 172 -25.32 6.86 -13.79
CA TRP A 172 -25.58 6.26 -15.10
C TRP A 172 -27.03 5.79 -15.24
N SER A 173 -27.66 5.28 -14.17
CA SER A 173 -29.09 4.93 -14.16
C SER A 173 -29.97 6.16 -14.37
N GLU A 174 -29.69 7.28 -13.70
CA GLU A 174 -30.41 8.55 -13.89
C GLU A 174 -30.22 9.14 -15.30
N MET A 175 -29.10 8.85 -15.94
CA MET A 175 -28.83 9.24 -17.32
C MET A 175 -29.47 8.29 -18.35
N GLY A 176 -30.12 7.21 -17.91
CA GLY A 176 -30.92 6.31 -18.77
C GLY A 176 -30.16 5.09 -19.29
N LEU A 177 -29.03 4.71 -18.71
CA LEU A 177 -28.37 3.43 -18.96
C LEU A 177 -29.11 2.32 -18.20
N THR A 178 -29.11 1.10 -18.77
CA THR A 178 -29.71 -0.08 -18.13
C THR A 178 -28.77 -0.69 -17.08
N ASP A 179 -29.31 -1.49 -16.16
CA ASP A 179 -28.53 -2.24 -15.18
C ASP A 179 -27.41 -3.08 -15.82
N GLU A 180 -27.72 -3.78 -16.91
CA GLU A 180 -26.76 -4.60 -17.64
C GLU A 180 -25.64 -3.74 -18.27
N GLU A 181 -25.98 -2.62 -18.90
CA GLU A 181 -25.02 -1.69 -19.49
C GLU A 181 -24.05 -1.15 -18.45
N ILE A 182 -24.54 -0.77 -17.26
CA ILE A 182 -23.73 -0.19 -16.18
C ILE A 182 -22.80 -1.24 -15.57
N ARG A 183 -23.36 -2.39 -15.14
CA ARG A 183 -22.57 -3.41 -14.45
C ARG A 183 -21.52 -4.05 -15.37
N SER A 184 -21.86 -4.20 -16.66
CA SER A 184 -20.91 -4.72 -17.65
C SER A 184 -19.81 -3.73 -18.04
N TYR A 185 -19.96 -2.45 -17.73
CA TYR A 185 -18.95 -1.43 -17.94
C TYR A 185 -17.83 -1.55 -16.89
N PHE A 186 -18.15 -1.85 -15.65
CA PHE A 186 -17.16 -2.01 -14.59
C PHE A 186 -16.29 -3.25 -14.79
N THR A 187 -15.04 -3.18 -14.30
CA THR A 187 -14.19 -4.36 -14.14
C THR A 187 -14.64 -5.21 -12.96
N GLY A 188 -14.02 -6.36 -12.77
CA GLY A 188 -14.12 -7.12 -11.54
C GLY A 188 -13.49 -6.40 -10.34
N PRO A 189 -13.87 -6.78 -9.09
CA PRO A 189 -13.52 -6.05 -7.89
C PRO A 189 -12.03 -5.76 -7.70
N ALA A 190 -11.17 -6.75 -7.94
CA ALA A 190 -9.73 -6.60 -7.78
C ALA A 190 -9.10 -5.66 -8.82
N HIS A 191 -9.77 -5.45 -9.96
CA HIS A 191 -9.29 -4.62 -11.08
C HIS A 191 -9.94 -3.23 -11.14
N LEU A 192 -10.84 -2.89 -10.22
CA LEU A 192 -11.48 -1.58 -10.14
C LEU A 192 -10.51 -0.39 -10.07
N PRO A 193 -9.33 -0.48 -9.42
CA PRO A 193 -8.35 0.61 -9.48
C PRO A 193 -8.02 1.06 -10.91
N TRP A 194 -7.80 0.13 -11.82
CA TRP A 194 -7.46 0.44 -13.21
C TRP A 194 -8.66 0.88 -14.04
N HIS A 195 -9.87 0.49 -13.65
CA HIS A 195 -11.09 1.08 -14.17
C HIS A 195 -11.21 2.56 -13.72
N ARG A 196 -10.99 2.83 -12.44
CA ARG A 196 -11.03 4.18 -11.85
C ARG A 196 -9.98 5.13 -12.45
N MET A 197 -8.79 4.59 -12.79
CA MET A 197 -7.70 5.32 -13.44
C MET A 197 -7.81 5.36 -14.98
N GLN A 198 -8.91 4.89 -15.56
CA GLN A 198 -9.18 4.91 -17.02
C GLN A 198 -8.26 4.02 -17.86
N ASN A 199 -7.67 2.98 -17.25
CA ASN A 199 -6.79 2.05 -17.96
C ASN A 199 -7.58 0.98 -18.71
N ILE A 200 -8.56 0.32 -18.07
CA ILE A 200 -9.35 -0.77 -18.63
C ILE A 200 -10.83 -0.72 -18.20
N ASP A 201 -11.71 -1.20 -19.10
CA ASP A 201 -13.11 -1.49 -18.85
C ASP A 201 -13.36 -3.00 -18.82
N ARG A 202 -14.47 -3.45 -18.19
CA ARG A 202 -15.12 -4.75 -18.33
C ARG A 202 -14.34 -5.98 -17.84
N TRP A 203 -13.02 -5.93 -17.77
CA TRP A 203 -12.22 -7.08 -17.39
C TRP A 203 -12.66 -7.67 -16.05
N GLY A 204 -12.96 -8.98 -16.03
CA GLY A 204 -13.40 -9.68 -14.81
C GLY A 204 -14.80 -9.30 -14.31
N GLY A 205 -15.56 -8.45 -15.04
CA GLY A 205 -16.95 -8.13 -14.73
C GLY A 205 -17.95 -9.16 -15.28
N PRO A 206 -19.28 -8.91 -15.18
CA PRO A 206 -19.93 -7.73 -14.60
C PRO A 206 -19.91 -7.72 -13.07
N LEU A 207 -19.92 -6.53 -12.45
CA LEU A 207 -20.01 -6.41 -11.00
C LEU A 207 -21.38 -6.89 -10.49
N PRO A 208 -21.46 -7.73 -9.44
CA PRO A 208 -22.70 -8.06 -8.77
C PRO A 208 -23.33 -6.83 -8.07
N VAL A 209 -24.67 -6.76 -8.05
CA VAL A 209 -25.38 -5.69 -7.30
C VAL A 209 -25.05 -5.76 -5.81
N SER A 210 -24.89 -6.98 -5.26
CA SER A 210 -24.49 -7.20 -3.88
C SER A 210 -23.16 -6.56 -3.53
N TRP A 211 -22.21 -6.49 -4.47
CA TRP A 211 -20.96 -5.76 -4.31
C TRP A 211 -21.19 -4.26 -4.16
N LEU A 212 -21.95 -3.66 -5.07
CA LEU A 212 -22.24 -2.22 -5.06
C LEU A 212 -22.88 -1.78 -3.73
N GLU A 213 -23.88 -2.53 -3.25
CA GLU A 213 -24.57 -2.27 -2.00
C GLU A 213 -23.65 -2.43 -0.78
N ASN A 214 -22.86 -3.50 -0.75
CA ASN A 214 -21.90 -3.77 0.33
C ASN A 214 -20.86 -2.66 0.43
N GLN A 215 -20.21 -2.29 -0.69
CA GLN A 215 -19.18 -1.26 -0.72
C GLN A 215 -19.71 0.14 -0.38
N LYS A 216 -20.96 0.43 -0.76
CA LYS A 216 -21.65 1.68 -0.38
C LYS A 216 -21.80 1.78 1.16
N GLU A 217 -22.28 0.73 1.80
CA GLU A 217 -22.47 0.74 3.26
C GLU A 217 -21.13 0.72 4.00
N LEU A 218 -20.12 0.01 3.47
CA LEU A 218 -18.76 0.01 4.01
C LEU A 218 -18.13 1.41 3.93
N GLN A 219 -18.25 2.09 2.79
CA GLN A 219 -17.71 3.45 2.61
C GLN A 219 -18.32 4.46 3.58
N LYS A 220 -19.62 4.35 3.89
CA LYS A 220 -20.25 5.21 4.91
C LYS A 220 -19.60 5.06 6.28
N GLN A 221 -19.26 3.81 6.67
CA GLN A 221 -18.56 3.54 7.93
C GLN A 221 -17.13 4.07 7.91
N ILE A 222 -16.41 3.88 6.81
CA ILE A 222 -15.03 4.36 6.61
C ILE A 222 -14.97 5.88 6.79
N VAL A 223 -15.70 6.65 5.98
CA VAL A 223 -15.62 8.12 6.02
C VAL A 223 -16.13 8.70 7.34
N ALA A 224 -17.11 8.05 7.99
CA ALA A 224 -17.59 8.46 9.31
C ALA A 224 -16.50 8.31 10.39
N ARG A 225 -15.78 7.17 10.38
CA ARG A 225 -14.69 6.92 11.35
C ARG A 225 -13.46 7.80 11.05
N GLU A 226 -13.12 8.01 9.80
CA GLU A 226 -12.03 8.90 9.41
C GLU A 226 -12.30 10.33 9.92
N ARG A 227 -13.49 10.87 9.69
CA ARG A 227 -13.89 12.20 10.20
C ARG A 227 -13.95 12.27 11.72
N GLU A 228 -14.42 11.21 12.39
CA GLU A 228 -14.39 11.10 13.86
C GLU A 228 -12.97 11.28 14.42
N LEU A 229 -11.95 10.80 13.69
CA LEU A 229 -10.52 10.90 14.04
C LEU A 229 -9.82 12.08 13.36
N ASN A 230 -10.56 13.12 12.95
CA ASN A 230 -10.04 14.33 12.30
C ASN A 230 -9.24 14.08 11.00
N MET A 231 -9.57 13.05 10.28
CA MET A 231 -9.11 12.87 8.92
C MET A 231 -10.10 13.52 7.94
N LYS A 232 -9.60 13.95 6.80
CA LYS A 232 -10.37 14.49 5.69
C LYS A 232 -10.31 13.49 4.53
N PRO A 233 -11.32 12.62 4.38
CA PRO A 233 -11.40 11.68 3.26
C PRO A 233 -11.25 12.40 1.92
N VAL A 234 -10.34 11.92 1.08
CA VAL A 234 -10.25 12.34 -0.32
C VAL A 234 -11.21 11.46 -1.12
N LEU A 235 -12.31 12.05 -1.55
CA LEU A 235 -13.32 11.37 -2.35
C LEU A 235 -12.99 11.45 -3.84
N PRO A 236 -13.49 10.54 -4.70
CA PRO A 236 -13.24 10.61 -6.13
C PRO A 236 -14.04 11.72 -6.79
N GLY A 237 -13.52 12.24 -7.91
CA GLY A 237 -14.25 13.08 -8.84
C GLY A 237 -14.35 12.46 -10.22
N PHE A 238 -14.98 13.15 -11.18
CA PHE A 238 -15.11 12.68 -12.54
C PHE A 238 -13.90 13.07 -13.39
N ALA A 239 -13.19 12.07 -13.90
CA ALA A 239 -11.99 12.26 -14.71
C ALA A 239 -12.24 12.16 -16.23
N GLY A 240 -13.47 12.05 -16.68
CA GLY A 240 -13.81 11.96 -18.10
C GLY A 240 -14.09 10.55 -18.63
N HIS A 241 -13.93 9.51 -17.81
CA HIS A 241 -14.16 8.12 -18.18
C HIS A 241 -15.66 7.80 -18.22
N VAL A 242 -16.16 7.36 -19.36
CA VAL A 242 -17.60 7.09 -19.60
C VAL A 242 -17.87 5.74 -20.22
N PRO A 243 -19.03 5.11 -19.90
CA PRO A 243 -19.44 3.89 -20.58
C PRO A 243 -19.55 4.08 -22.09
N PRO A 244 -19.01 3.17 -22.92
CA PRO A 244 -19.11 3.29 -24.38
C PRO A 244 -20.56 3.37 -24.91
N CYS A 245 -21.51 2.78 -24.20
CA CYS A 245 -22.94 2.80 -24.53
C CYS A 245 -23.64 4.15 -24.29
N ILE A 246 -22.94 5.16 -23.68
CA ILE A 246 -23.47 6.50 -23.49
C ILE A 246 -23.92 7.14 -24.82
N THR A 247 -23.29 6.77 -25.94
CA THR A 247 -23.64 7.23 -27.28
C THR A 247 -25.04 6.80 -27.74
N ARG A 248 -25.67 5.80 -27.09
CA ARG A 248 -27.07 5.45 -27.34
C ARG A 248 -28.01 6.58 -26.91
N ILE A 249 -27.63 7.34 -25.90
CA ILE A 249 -28.42 8.45 -25.32
C ILE A 249 -27.92 9.78 -25.86
N TYR A 250 -26.60 9.94 -25.96
CA TYR A 250 -25.91 11.14 -26.45
C TYR A 250 -25.09 10.82 -27.71
N PRO A 251 -25.75 10.70 -28.91
CA PRO A 251 -25.06 10.25 -30.14
C PRO A 251 -23.90 11.15 -30.57
N ASP A 252 -23.96 12.43 -30.23
CA ASP A 252 -22.97 13.43 -30.61
C ASP A 252 -21.90 13.67 -29.53
N ALA A 253 -21.83 12.84 -28.48
CA ALA A 253 -20.83 12.99 -27.43
C ALA A 253 -19.41 12.84 -28.01
N PRO A 254 -18.51 13.82 -27.76
CA PRO A 254 -17.14 13.81 -28.30
C PRO A 254 -16.26 12.83 -27.51
N LEU A 255 -16.33 11.55 -27.88
CA LEU A 255 -15.58 10.48 -27.24
C LEU A 255 -14.28 10.18 -27.97
N ALA A 256 -13.18 10.14 -27.23
CA ALA A 256 -11.92 9.55 -27.67
C ALA A 256 -11.77 8.11 -27.14
N SER A 257 -11.14 7.23 -27.92
CA SER A 257 -10.70 5.93 -27.41
C SER A 257 -9.29 6.08 -26.84
N LEU A 258 -9.05 5.58 -25.64
CA LEU A 258 -7.74 5.67 -24.99
C LEU A 258 -6.74 4.61 -25.51
N GLY A 259 -7.23 3.64 -26.29
CA GLY A 259 -6.40 2.63 -26.93
C GLY A 259 -6.01 1.47 -26.02
N ASP A 260 -4.95 0.79 -26.41
CA ASP A 260 -4.41 -0.36 -25.68
C ASP A 260 -3.68 0.08 -24.41
N TRP A 261 -4.04 -0.54 -23.30
CA TRP A 261 -3.27 -0.49 -22.07
C TRP A 261 -2.90 -1.91 -21.67
N ALA A 262 -1.60 -2.17 -21.43
CA ALA A 262 -1.08 -3.46 -20.99
C ALA A 262 -1.50 -4.67 -21.85
N GLY A 263 -1.76 -4.48 -23.16
CA GLY A 263 -2.11 -5.56 -24.08
C GLY A 263 -3.54 -6.05 -24.03
N PHE A 264 -4.45 -5.37 -23.30
CA PHE A 264 -5.87 -5.71 -23.30
C PHE A 264 -6.52 -5.41 -24.65
N ASP A 265 -7.39 -6.31 -25.11
CA ASP A 265 -8.05 -6.16 -26.38
C ASP A 265 -9.03 -4.97 -26.43
N SER A 266 -9.49 -4.64 -27.63
CA SER A 266 -10.33 -3.47 -27.88
C SER A 266 -11.68 -3.45 -27.14
N THR A 267 -12.13 -4.58 -26.59
CA THR A 267 -13.36 -4.64 -25.77
C THR A 267 -13.18 -4.04 -24.39
N CYS A 268 -11.90 -3.97 -23.92
CA CYS A 268 -11.51 -3.40 -22.65
C CYS A 268 -11.00 -1.94 -22.76
N TRP A 269 -10.99 -1.35 -23.96
CA TRP A 269 -10.49 0.01 -24.15
C TRP A 269 -11.47 1.06 -23.64
N CYS A 270 -10.97 1.93 -22.78
CA CYS A 270 -11.76 3.00 -22.17
C CYS A 270 -12.15 4.10 -23.17
N LYS A 271 -13.24 4.78 -22.86
CA LYS A 271 -13.71 5.98 -23.58
C LYS A 271 -13.59 7.20 -22.70
N PHE A 272 -12.98 8.22 -23.26
CA PHE A 272 -12.77 9.52 -22.64
C PHE A 272 -13.68 10.57 -23.27
N LEU A 273 -14.43 11.27 -22.44
CA LEU A 273 -15.29 12.37 -22.84
C LEU A 273 -14.49 13.68 -22.73
N ASP A 274 -14.51 14.47 -23.82
CA ASP A 274 -13.80 15.75 -23.85
C ASP A 274 -14.33 16.71 -22.76
N PRO A 275 -13.45 17.19 -21.85
CA PRO A 275 -13.85 18.14 -20.80
C PRO A 275 -14.36 19.49 -21.30
N GLU A 276 -14.08 19.86 -22.55
CA GLU A 276 -14.60 21.10 -23.16
C GLU A 276 -16.09 20.99 -23.58
N CYS A 277 -16.75 19.82 -23.47
CA CYS A 277 -18.17 19.66 -23.80
C CYS A 277 -19.10 19.86 -22.58
N GLU A 278 -20.32 20.34 -22.84
CA GLU A 278 -21.35 20.59 -21.79
C GLU A 278 -21.72 19.29 -21.03
N LEU A 279 -21.71 18.14 -21.70
CA LEU A 279 -22.03 16.85 -21.10
C LEU A 279 -21.02 16.47 -19.99
N TYR A 280 -19.76 16.85 -20.14
CA TYR A 280 -18.75 16.61 -19.09
C TYR A 280 -19.14 17.35 -17.79
N ALA A 281 -19.47 18.63 -17.88
CA ALA A 281 -19.88 19.42 -16.72
C ALA A 281 -21.19 18.91 -16.09
N GLU A 282 -22.13 18.41 -16.92
CA GLU A 282 -23.36 17.77 -16.42
C GLU A 282 -23.06 16.51 -15.61
N ILE A 283 -22.21 15.62 -16.14
CA ILE A 283 -21.82 14.37 -15.47
C ILE A 283 -21.06 14.68 -14.19
N GLN A 284 -20.07 15.58 -14.23
CA GLN A 284 -19.30 16.00 -13.04
C GLN A 284 -20.25 16.49 -11.93
N LYS A 285 -21.18 17.35 -12.29
CA LYS A 285 -22.15 17.88 -11.32
C LYS A 285 -23.02 16.79 -10.71
N LYS A 286 -23.54 15.84 -11.53
CA LYS A 286 -24.34 14.72 -11.05
C LYS A 286 -23.52 13.84 -10.11
N PHE A 287 -22.30 13.51 -10.50
CA PHE A 287 -21.42 12.65 -9.71
C PHE A 287 -21.11 13.27 -8.34
N ILE A 288 -20.62 14.49 -8.30
CA ILE A 288 -20.29 15.19 -7.04
C ILE A 288 -21.54 15.36 -6.16
N THR A 289 -22.70 15.68 -6.75
CA THR A 289 -23.95 15.79 -5.99
C THR A 289 -24.30 14.45 -5.32
N LYS A 290 -24.24 13.34 -6.05
CA LYS A 290 -24.51 12.00 -5.50
C LYS A 290 -23.47 11.56 -4.46
N GLU A 291 -22.21 11.86 -4.70
CA GLU A 291 -21.11 11.61 -3.76
C GLU A 291 -21.39 12.30 -2.41
N ILE A 292 -21.74 13.60 -2.46
CA ILE A 292 -22.08 14.38 -1.26
C ILE A 292 -23.33 13.82 -0.57
N GLU A 293 -24.36 13.45 -1.33
CA GLU A 293 -25.59 12.83 -0.79
C GLU A 293 -25.32 11.51 -0.07
N MET A 294 -24.41 10.66 -0.61
CA MET A 294 -24.13 9.34 -0.06
C MET A 294 -23.12 9.36 1.11
N PHE A 295 -22.05 10.15 0.97
CA PHE A 295 -20.86 10.08 1.84
C PHE A 295 -20.50 11.39 2.53
N GLY A 296 -21.21 12.49 2.23
CA GLY A 296 -20.81 13.83 2.68
C GLY A 296 -19.61 14.34 1.90
N THR A 297 -18.98 15.43 2.36
CA THR A 297 -17.80 15.99 1.72
C THR A 297 -16.84 16.63 2.72
N ASP A 298 -15.55 16.61 2.40
CA ASP A 298 -14.48 17.39 3.01
C ASP A 298 -13.87 18.34 1.98
N HIS A 299 -14.57 18.54 0.85
CA HIS A 299 -14.22 19.41 -0.25
C HIS A 299 -12.89 19.08 -0.96
N ILE A 300 -12.42 17.82 -0.89
CA ILE A 300 -11.18 17.36 -1.54
C ILE A 300 -11.52 16.17 -2.42
N TYR A 301 -11.26 16.31 -3.72
CA TYR A 301 -11.63 15.31 -4.71
C TYR A 301 -10.42 14.88 -5.54
N GLY A 302 -10.17 13.56 -5.61
CA GLY A 302 -9.14 12.94 -6.45
C GLY A 302 -9.62 12.87 -7.91
N ILE A 303 -8.91 13.53 -8.83
CA ILE A 303 -9.21 13.52 -10.27
C ILE A 303 -7.90 13.43 -11.04
N ASP A 304 -7.78 12.42 -11.91
CA ASP A 304 -6.58 12.16 -12.69
C ASP A 304 -6.97 12.00 -14.17
N ILE A 305 -7.09 13.11 -14.89
CA ILE A 305 -7.69 13.13 -16.24
C ILE A 305 -6.81 12.54 -17.34
N PHE A 306 -5.49 12.57 -17.18
CA PHE A 306 -4.53 12.10 -18.17
C PHE A 306 -3.58 11.05 -17.63
N ASN A 307 -4.03 10.24 -16.65
CA ASN A 307 -3.21 9.19 -16.09
C ASN A 307 -2.93 8.10 -17.13
N GLU A 308 -1.64 7.86 -17.45
CA GLU A 308 -1.17 6.84 -18.41
C GLU A 308 -1.89 6.86 -19.76
N MET A 309 -2.30 8.03 -20.23
CA MET A 309 -2.94 8.23 -21.52
C MET A 309 -2.33 9.40 -22.30
N ILE A 310 -2.46 9.34 -23.61
CA ILE A 310 -2.08 10.46 -24.49
C ILE A 310 -3.26 11.42 -24.57
N PRO A 311 -3.10 12.68 -24.14
CA PRO A 311 -4.16 13.68 -24.29
C PRO A 311 -4.46 13.97 -25.77
N PRO A 312 -5.67 14.44 -26.14
CA PRO A 312 -6.03 14.77 -27.52
C PRO A 312 -5.09 15.78 -28.19
N SER A 313 -4.46 16.65 -27.40
CA SER A 313 -3.44 17.59 -27.87
C SER A 313 -2.38 17.86 -26.80
N TRP A 314 -1.13 17.97 -27.24
CA TRP A 314 0.01 18.36 -26.39
C TRP A 314 0.28 19.87 -26.39
N GLU A 315 -0.56 20.70 -27.05
CA GLU A 315 -0.41 22.16 -27.02
C GLU A 315 -0.67 22.69 -25.60
N PRO A 316 0.24 23.51 -25.02
CA PRO A 316 0.10 24.04 -23.67
C PRO A 316 -1.23 24.77 -23.43
N GLU A 317 -1.72 25.51 -24.45
CA GLU A 317 -3.01 26.22 -24.39
C GLU A 317 -4.19 25.26 -24.26
N TYR A 318 -4.16 24.10 -24.95
CA TYR A 318 -5.19 23.07 -24.84
C TYR A 318 -5.15 22.46 -23.43
N LEU A 319 -3.99 22.04 -22.96
CA LEU A 319 -3.81 21.44 -21.63
C LEU A 319 -4.31 22.39 -20.53
N GLY A 320 -3.97 23.67 -20.60
CA GLY A 320 -4.44 24.68 -19.65
C GLY A 320 -5.95 24.94 -19.72
N ARG A 321 -6.57 24.91 -20.91
CA ARG A 321 -8.03 25.08 -21.03
C ARG A 321 -8.77 23.88 -20.45
N VAL A 322 -8.34 22.65 -20.78
CA VAL A 322 -8.96 21.43 -20.28
C VAL A 322 -8.88 21.36 -18.75
N SER A 323 -7.70 21.59 -18.18
CA SER A 323 -7.52 21.60 -16.73
C SER A 323 -8.42 22.64 -16.05
N ARG A 324 -8.50 23.86 -16.60
CA ARG A 324 -9.42 24.89 -16.10
C ARG A 324 -10.87 24.46 -16.17
N GLN A 325 -11.31 23.87 -17.28
CA GLN A 325 -12.69 23.42 -17.47
C GLN A 325 -13.09 22.32 -16.48
N VAL A 326 -12.18 21.39 -16.22
CA VAL A 326 -12.37 20.35 -15.19
C VAL A 326 -12.55 20.97 -13.82
N TYR A 327 -11.69 21.91 -13.43
CA TYR A 327 -11.82 22.60 -12.14
C TYR A 327 -13.09 23.45 -12.06
N GLU A 328 -13.44 24.21 -13.10
CA GLU A 328 -14.65 25.05 -13.13
C GLU A 328 -15.92 24.20 -13.00
N SER A 329 -15.97 23.03 -13.64
CA SER A 329 -17.10 22.10 -13.52
C SER A 329 -17.19 21.49 -12.11
N LEU A 330 -16.05 21.18 -11.49
CA LEU A 330 -15.96 20.71 -10.10
C LEU A 330 -16.42 21.80 -9.13
N ALA A 331 -15.91 23.02 -9.27
CA ALA A 331 -16.27 24.17 -8.44
C ALA A 331 -17.73 24.60 -8.60
N ALA A 332 -18.36 24.34 -9.76
CA ALA A 332 -19.78 24.55 -9.97
C ALA A 332 -20.66 23.57 -9.19
N ALA A 333 -20.14 22.38 -8.88
CA ALA A 333 -20.81 21.39 -8.05
C ALA A 333 -20.54 21.59 -6.54
N ASP A 334 -19.30 21.94 -6.20
CA ASP A 334 -18.85 22.25 -4.83
C ASP A 334 -17.93 23.49 -4.86
N PRO A 335 -18.40 24.68 -4.46
CA PRO A 335 -17.63 25.94 -4.53
C PRO A 335 -16.35 25.94 -3.68
N ASP A 336 -16.28 25.08 -2.66
CA ASP A 336 -15.12 24.96 -1.78
C ASP A 336 -14.14 23.87 -2.23
N ALA A 337 -14.42 23.19 -3.34
CA ALA A 337 -13.64 22.06 -3.83
C ALA A 337 -12.15 22.40 -4.03
N ARG A 338 -11.33 21.45 -3.62
CA ARG A 338 -9.91 21.33 -3.97
C ARG A 338 -9.74 20.08 -4.84
N TRP A 339 -9.02 20.21 -5.92
CA TRP A 339 -8.65 19.10 -6.79
C TRP A 339 -7.33 18.50 -6.33
N LEU A 340 -7.33 17.24 -5.90
CA LEU A 340 -6.13 16.48 -5.62
C LEU A 340 -5.78 15.63 -6.85
N GLU A 341 -4.51 15.67 -7.27
CA GLU A 341 -4.05 15.00 -8.49
C GLU A 341 -2.72 14.26 -8.26
N MET A 342 -2.60 13.05 -8.82
CA MET A 342 -1.35 12.31 -8.91
C MET A 342 -0.42 12.94 -9.95
N THR A 343 0.84 13.11 -9.63
CA THR A 343 1.83 13.56 -10.63
C THR A 343 2.56 12.40 -11.33
N TRP A 344 2.02 11.18 -11.22
CA TRP A 344 2.53 10.01 -11.91
C TRP A 344 2.65 10.23 -13.43
N LEU A 345 1.66 10.87 -14.04
CA LEU A 345 1.67 11.24 -15.45
C LEU A 345 2.92 12.04 -15.85
N PHE A 346 3.41 12.98 -15.03
CA PHE A 346 4.59 13.78 -15.33
C PHE A 346 5.90 12.99 -15.23
N TRP A 347 5.89 11.87 -14.54
CA TRP A 347 7.01 10.94 -14.47
C TRP A 347 6.91 9.86 -15.56
N ASN A 348 5.76 9.19 -15.68
CA ASN A 348 5.56 8.06 -16.58
C ASN A 348 5.70 8.48 -18.05
N GLU A 349 5.11 9.62 -18.42
CA GLU A 349 5.14 10.21 -19.76
C GLU A 349 6.07 11.43 -19.86
N ARG A 350 7.17 11.39 -19.11
CA ARG A 350 8.13 12.47 -18.95
C ARG A 350 8.58 13.09 -20.27
N GLN A 351 8.86 12.28 -21.31
CA GLN A 351 9.29 12.72 -22.61
C GLN A 351 8.30 13.65 -23.32
N TYR A 352 7.04 13.59 -22.94
CA TYR A 352 5.98 14.46 -23.48
C TYR A 352 5.67 15.64 -22.55
N TRP A 353 5.65 15.42 -21.25
CA TRP A 353 5.26 16.46 -20.30
C TRP A 353 6.35 17.51 -20.00
N GLU A 354 7.61 17.14 -19.98
CA GLU A 354 8.73 18.05 -19.67
C GLU A 354 9.17 18.87 -20.91
N VAL A 355 8.25 19.25 -21.77
CA VAL A 355 8.49 19.99 -23.03
C VAL A 355 7.55 21.22 -23.05
N ASP A 356 8.04 22.34 -23.59
CA ASP A 356 7.26 23.53 -23.95
C ASP A 356 6.30 24.07 -22.87
N ASN A 357 6.70 24.08 -21.60
CA ASN A 357 5.92 24.55 -20.45
C ASN A 357 4.56 23.82 -20.25
N ARG A 358 4.41 22.60 -20.72
CA ARG A 358 3.16 21.82 -20.65
C ARG A 358 2.69 21.62 -19.23
N ILE A 359 3.59 21.19 -18.32
CA ILE A 359 3.26 21.01 -16.90
C ILE A 359 2.78 22.34 -16.30
N GLU A 360 3.54 23.44 -16.51
CA GLU A 360 3.17 24.74 -15.96
C GLU A 360 1.78 25.19 -16.47
N ALA A 361 1.55 25.12 -17.79
CA ALA A 361 0.27 25.50 -18.39
C ALA A 361 -0.90 24.68 -17.83
N TYR A 362 -0.68 23.38 -17.61
CA TYR A 362 -1.70 22.48 -17.09
C TYR A 362 -2.04 22.76 -15.63
N ILE A 363 -1.04 22.80 -14.73
CA ILE A 363 -1.30 22.86 -13.27
C ILE A 363 -1.57 24.28 -12.74
N THR A 364 -1.29 25.35 -13.52
CA THR A 364 -1.46 26.74 -13.07
C THR A 364 -2.64 27.46 -13.75
N SER A 365 -3.49 26.75 -14.48
CA SER A 365 -4.57 27.34 -15.27
C SER A 365 -5.78 27.82 -14.45
N PHE A 366 -5.86 27.49 -13.17
CA PHE A 366 -6.88 27.88 -12.19
C PHE A 366 -6.22 28.26 -10.85
N PRO A 367 -6.96 28.73 -9.82
CA PRO A 367 -6.34 29.18 -8.58
C PRO A 367 -5.48 28.08 -7.92
N LYS A 368 -4.20 28.36 -7.70
CA LYS A 368 -3.20 27.37 -7.23
C LYS A 368 -3.58 26.72 -5.89
N GLU A 369 -4.17 27.49 -4.97
CA GLU A 369 -4.62 27.01 -3.66
C GLU A 369 -5.77 26.00 -3.73
N ARG A 370 -6.41 25.88 -4.88
CA ARG A 370 -7.47 24.91 -5.15
C ARG A 370 -6.94 23.62 -5.78
N HIS A 371 -5.63 23.55 -6.09
CA HIS A 371 -4.96 22.37 -6.60
C HIS A 371 -4.02 21.81 -5.53
N LEU A 372 -4.01 20.52 -5.33
CA LEU A 372 -3.10 19.80 -4.43
C LEU A 372 -2.47 18.64 -5.18
N LEU A 373 -1.17 18.69 -5.37
CA LEU A 373 -0.44 17.68 -6.13
C LEU A 373 0.19 16.63 -5.20
N LEU A 374 0.11 15.36 -5.59
CA LEU A 374 0.87 14.29 -4.96
C LEU A 374 2.14 14.05 -5.79
N ASP A 375 3.31 14.45 -5.28
CA ASP A 375 4.58 14.07 -5.92
C ASP A 375 4.87 12.60 -5.63
N TYR A 376 4.49 11.76 -6.56
CA TYR A 376 4.08 10.39 -6.35
C TYR A 376 5.22 9.40 -6.04
N TYR A 377 6.48 9.72 -6.44
CA TYR A 377 7.62 8.80 -6.37
C TYR A 377 8.91 9.53 -5.93
N CYS A 378 8.81 10.27 -4.82
CA CYS A 378 9.88 11.18 -4.42
C CYS A 378 11.16 10.50 -3.95
N GLU A 379 11.10 9.27 -3.44
CA GLU A 379 12.30 8.53 -3.04
C GLU A 379 13.19 8.16 -4.23
N ARG A 380 12.67 8.24 -5.47
CA ARG A 380 13.45 7.97 -6.69
C ARG A 380 13.37 9.06 -7.74
N GLN A 381 12.18 9.61 -7.99
CA GLN A 381 11.89 10.46 -9.14
C GLN A 381 11.09 11.71 -8.72
N PRO A 382 11.64 12.58 -7.85
CA PRO A 382 10.94 13.77 -7.40
C PRO A 382 10.72 14.73 -8.57
N VAL A 383 9.47 15.01 -8.89
CA VAL A 383 9.09 15.94 -9.96
C VAL A 383 9.22 17.40 -9.50
N TRP A 384 8.99 17.67 -8.21
CA TRP A 384 9.10 19.01 -7.63
C TRP A 384 10.48 19.63 -7.88
N GLU A 385 11.57 18.85 -7.86
CA GLU A 385 12.93 19.33 -8.11
C GLU A 385 13.13 19.83 -9.55
N ARG A 386 12.34 19.33 -10.51
CA ARG A 386 12.45 19.63 -11.94
C ARG A 386 11.46 20.71 -12.42
N THR A 387 10.46 21.02 -11.60
CA THR A 387 9.36 21.93 -11.93
C THR A 387 9.37 23.20 -11.08
N ASN A 388 10.53 23.59 -10.55
CA ASN A 388 10.66 24.71 -9.64
C ASN A 388 9.56 24.70 -8.55
N ALA A 389 9.50 23.59 -7.80
CA ALA A 389 8.48 23.32 -6.78
C ALA A 389 7.05 23.50 -7.36
N TYR A 390 6.75 22.85 -8.48
CA TYR A 390 5.46 22.90 -9.15
C TYR A 390 4.93 24.33 -9.42
N TYR A 391 5.85 25.24 -9.72
CA TYR A 391 5.52 26.65 -10.04
C TYR A 391 4.66 27.34 -8.96
N GLY A 392 4.77 26.87 -7.70
CA GLY A 392 4.05 27.41 -6.54
C GLY A 392 2.66 26.79 -6.30
N VAL A 393 2.29 25.72 -6.99
CA VAL A 393 1.10 24.92 -6.66
C VAL A 393 1.39 24.06 -5.43
N PRO A 394 0.48 23.99 -4.43
CA PRO A 394 0.65 23.13 -3.25
C PRO A 394 0.91 21.65 -3.61
N TYR A 395 1.89 21.04 -2.93
CA TYR A 395 2.21 19.62 -3.16
C TYR A 395 2.59 18.88 -1.90
N ILE A 396 2.41 17.56 -1.95
CA ILE A 396 2.75 16.58 -0.92
C ILE A 396 3.90 15.71 -1.45
N TRP A 397 4.98 15.57 -0.69
CA TRP A 397 6.07 14.64 -0.96
C TRP A 397 5.63 13.22 -0.61
N CYS A 398 5.56 12.30 -1.57
CA CYS A 398 5.08 10.95 -1.35
C CYS A 398 6.16 9.88 -1.55
N TYR A 399 6.14 8.90 -0.66
CA TYR A 399 6.92 7.66 -0.73
C TYR A 399 6.06 6.58 -1.41
N LEU A 400 6.50 6.06 -2.56
CA LEU A 400 5.81 4.98 -3.25
C LEU A 400 6.12 3.62 -2.62
N GLY A 401 7.39 3.30 -2.45
CA GLY A 401 7.88 2.12 -1.74
C GLY A 401 7.81 0.82 -2.53
N ASN A 402 6.67 0.45 -3.10
CA ASN A 402 6.50 -0.80 -3.83
C ASN A 402 5.55 -0.71 -5.02
N PHE A 403 5.64 -1.71 -5.88
CA PHE A 403 4.72 -1.97 -6.99
C PHE A 403 3.97 -3.28 -6.74
N GLY A 404 2.63 -3.29 -6.93
CA GLY A 404 1.79 -4.47 -6.77
C GLY A 404 1.72 -5.04 -5.34
N GLY A 405 2.33 -4.39 -4.34
CA GLY A 405 2.51 -4.93 -3.00
C GLY A 405 3.40 -6.17 -3.00
N ASN A 406 4.40 -6.25 -3.89
CA ASN A 406 5.31 -7.38 -4.00
C ASN A 406 6.06 -7.67 -2.68
N SER A 407 6.50 -8.91 -2.51
CA SER A 407 7.15 -9.38 -1.28
C SER A 407 8.67 -9.13 -1.25
N MET A 408 9.21 -8.15 -1.97
CA MET A 408 10.63 -7.82 -1.93
C MET A 408 10.99 -7.09 -0.63
N LEU A 409 12.05 -7.54 0.06
CA LEU A 409 12.68 -6.72 1.09
C LEU A 409 13.36 -5.52 0.43
N ALA A 410 12.83 -4.34 0.66
CA ALA A 410 13.30 -3.11 0.04
C ALA A 410 13.11 -1.91 0.97
N GLY A 411 13.97 -0.93 0.77
CA GLY A 411 13.90 0.35 1.47
C GLY A 411 15.15 1.16 1.20
N ASN A 412 15.13 2.41 1.62
CA ASN A 412 16.27 3.30 1.48
C ASN A 412 16.18 4.42 2.53
N LEU A 413 16.31 4.06 3.80
CA LEU A 413 16.12 4.95 4.95
C LEU A 413 16.95 6.24 4.84
N ASP A 414 18.25 6.13 4.55
CA ASP A 414 19.15 7.29 4.42
C ASP A 414 18.73 8.21 3.27
N THR A 415 18.36 7.64 2.12
CA THR A 415 17.91 8.43 0.97
C THR A 415 16.58 9.11 1.27
N VAL A 416 15.63 8.41 1.89
CA VAL A 416 14.33 8.97 2.28
C VAL A 416 14.53 10.11 3.27
N ASN A 417 15.38 9.92 4.32
CA ASN A 417 15.72 10.96 5.25
C ASN A 417 16.26 12.21 4.55
N VAL A 418 17.31 12.06 3.75
CA VAL A 418 17.95 13.17 3.04
C VAL A 418 16.99 13.89 2.10
N ARG A 419 16.13 13.16 1.38
CA ARG A 419 15.19 13.75 0.41
C ARG A 419 14.03 14.49 1.08
N ILE A 420 13.53 13.99 2.20
CA ILE A 420 12.50 14.70 2.97
C ILE A 420 13.09 15.98 3.59
N GLU A 421 14.30 15.93 4.20
CA GLU A 421 14.94 17.12 4.72
C GLU A 421 15.25 18.15 3.62
N ARG A 422 15.63 17.67 2.43
CA ARG A 422 15.82 18.55 1.27
C ARG A 422 14.52 19.23 0.82
N ALA A 423 13.37 18.54 0.91
CA ALA A 423 12.08 19.15 0.63
C ALA A 423 11.75 20.26 1.66
N PHE A 424 12.05 20.06 2.92
CA PHE A 424 11.94 21.13 3.94
C PHE A 424 12.87 22.32 3.68
N GLU A 425 14.07 22.08 3.16
CA GLU A 425 15.04 23.15 2.89
C GLU A 425 14.76 23.91 1.58
N LYS A 426 14.24 23.23 0.55
CA LYS A 426 14.21 23.74 -0.84
C LYS A 426 12.86 23.61 -1.53
N GLY A 427 11.88 22.97 -0.90
CA GLY A 427 10.58 22.67 -1.51
C GLY A 427 9.65 23.87 -1.68
N GLY A 428 10.02 25.05 -1.12
CA GLY A 428 9.19 26.26 -1.16
C GLY A 428 8.07 26.27 -0.12
N ASP A 429 7.38 27.40 -0.01
CA ASP A 429 6.27 27.58 0.93
C ASP A 429 5.03 26.74 0.54
N ASN A 430 4.99 26.23 -0.67
CA ASN A 430 3.95 25.37 -1.21
C ASN A 430 4.22 23.86 -1.02
N PHE A 431 5.31 23.50 -0.37
CA PHE A 431 5.51 22.15 0.20
C PHE A 431 4.64 22.03 1.45
N VAL A 432 3.48 21.35 1.33
CA VAL A 432 2.45 21.36 2.37
C VAL A 432 2.29 19.99 3.06
N GLY A 433 2.95 18.95 2.58
CA GLY A 433 2.68 17.63 3.15
C GLY A 433 3.72 16.55 2.88
N ILE A 434 3.62 15.50 3.71
CA ILE A 434 4.33 14.22 3.54
C ILE A 434 3.28 13.13 3.43
N GLY A 435 3.51 12.15 2.55
CA GLY A 435 2.57 11.06 2.35
C GLY A 435 3.22 9.80 1.80
N SER A 436 2.38 8.82 1.53
CA SER A 436 2.76 7.61 0.82
C SER A 436 1.67 7.16 -0.15
N THR A 437 2.11 6.64 -1.27
CA THR A 437 1.31 6.23 -2.43
C THR A 437 1.61 4.78 -2.83
N LEU A 438 1.80 3.91 -1.83
CA LEU A 438 2.12 2.50 -2.06
C LEU A 438 1.00 1.80 -2.88
N GLU A 439 1.39 0.95 -3.82
CA GLU A 439 0.39 0.20 -4.60
C GLU A 439 -0.27 -0.95 -3.83
N GLY A 440 0.37 -1.45 -2.79
CA GLY A 440 -0.20 -2.48 -1.93
C GLY A 440 0.63 -2.68 -0.67
N PHE A 441 0.03 -3.25 0.38
CA PHE A 441 0.77 -3.58 1.58
C PHE A 441 1.79 -4.67 1.26
N ASP A 442 3.00 -4.44 1.71
CA ASP A 442 4.15 -5.29 1.49
C ASP A 442 4.75 -5.80 2.81
N CYS A 443 5.95 -6.31 2.73
CA CYS A 443 6.70 -6.86 3.85
C CYS A 443 7.63 -5.84 4.54
N ASN A 444 7.51 -4.53 4.23
CA ASN A 444 8.39 -3.47 4.73
C ASN A 444 7.62 -2.36 5.48
N PRO A 445 6.75 -2.64 6.47
CA PRO A 445 5.90 -1.65 7.13
C PRO A 445 6.71 -0.53 7.79
N LEU A 446 7.92 -0.82 8.25
CA LEU A 446 8.81 0.15 8.90
C LEU A 446 9.11 1.39 8.04
N MET A 447 9.16 1.23 6.71
CA MET A 447 9.46 2.34 5.80
C MET A 447 8.36 3.40 5.81
N TYR A 448 7.10 2.95 5.83
CA TYR A 448 5.93 3.84 5.87
C TYR A 448 5.80 4.52 7.24
N GLU A 449 6.04 3.79 8.32
CA GLU A 449 6.07 4.36 9.66
C GLU A 449 7.17 5.42 9.81
N TYR A 450 8.37 5.17 9.27
CA TYR A 450 9.45 6.15 9.26
C TYR A 450 9.06 7.43 8.51
N VAL A 451 8.46 7.29 7.33
CA VAL A 451 7.99 8.43 6.50
C VAL A 451 6.99 9.29 7.28
N PHE A 452 6.01 8.68 7.96
CA PHE A 452 5.03 9.43 8.74
C PHE A 452 5.60 10.04 10.03
N GLU A 453 6.57 9.39 10.67
CA GLU A 453 7.28 10.01 11.80
C GLU A 453 8.09 11.25 11.38
N LYS A 454 8.59 11.32 10.15
CA LYS A 454 9.27 12.52 9.60
C LYS A 454 8.31 13.72 9.45
N ALA A 455 7.02 13.51 9.46
CA ALA A 455 6.04 14.59 9.46
C ALA A 455 5.95 15.34 10.79
N TRP A 456 6.59 14.84 11.85
CA TRP A 456 6.64 15.42 13.19
C TRP A 456 8.07 15.85 13.55
N ASP A 457 8.20 16.83 14.44
CA ASP A 457 9.48 17.38 14.87
C ASP A 457 10.23 16.49 15.88
N ASN A 458 10.13 15.16 15.69
CA ASN A 458 10.85 14.18 16.48
C ASN A 458 12.34 14.15 16.07
N PRO A 459 13.28 14.62 16.93
CA PRO A 459 14.69 14.72 16.54
C PRO A 459 15.34 13.36 16.27
N LEU A 460 14.80 12.28 16.83
CA LEU A 460 15.34 10.93 16.63
C LEU A 460 15.25 10.48 15.15
N THR A 461 14.26 10.94 14.42
CA THR A 461 14.11 10.58 12.99
C THR A 461 15.23 11.14 12.10
N ASN A 462 16.04 12.08 12.58
CA ASN A 462 17.20 12.60 11.88
C ASN A 462 18.49 11.79 12.14
N ASP A 463 18.45 10.90 13.14
CA ASP A 463 19.53 9.94 13.47
C ASP A 463 19.04 8.52 13.11
N VAL A 464 19.18 8.15 11.83
CA VAL A 464 18.70 6.86 11.31
C VAL A 464 19.25 5.67 12.12
N PRO A 465 20.55 5.59 12.47
CA PRO A 465 21.06 4.52 13.34
C PRO A 465 20.34 4.44 14.70
N ALA A 466 20.14 5.56 15.39
CA ALA A 466 19.44 5.58 16.68
C ALA A 466 17.96 5.21 16.52
N TRP A 467 17.30 5.66 15.46
CA TRP A 467 15.92 5.28 15.15
C TRP A 467 15.81 3.76 14.93
N VAL A 468 16.76 3.16 14.20
CA VAL A 468 16.80 1.70 13.95
C VAL A 468 17.03 0.91 15.25
N GLU A 469 17.84 1.40 16.19
CA GLU A 469 17.98 0.77 17.51
C GLU A 469 16.66 0.77 18.28
N HIS A 470 15.92 1.89 18.28
CA HIS A 470 14.59 1.95 18.88
C HIS A 470 13.58 1.06 18.18
N LEU A 471 13.61 0.97 16.85
CA LEU A 471 12.79 0.04 16.09
C LEU A 471 13.06 -1.42 16.53
N ALA A 472 14.33 -1.80 16.67
CA ALA A 472 14.71 -3.15 17.12
C ALA A 472 14.13 -3.46 18.50
N ASP A 473 14.21 -2.50 19.44
CA ASP A 473 13.66 -2.66 20.79
C ASP A 473 12.11 -2.75 20.78
N GLN A 474 11.44 -1.97 19.93
CA GLN A 474 9.98 -2.08 19.74
C GLN A 474 9.59 -3.46 19.24
N ARG A 475 10.35 -4.00 18.30
CA ARG A 475 10.11 -5.34 17.74
C ARG A 475 10.44 -6.47 18.72
N ALA A 476 11.32 -6.20 19.67
CA ALA A 476 11.66 -7.11 20.78
C ALA A 476 10.72 -6.99 22.00
N GLY A 477 9.97 -5.90 22.13
CA GLY A 477 9.19 -5.56 23.34
C GLY A 477 10.06 -5.18 24.54
N LYS A 478 11.35 -5.02 24.34
CA LYS A 478 12.36 -4.66 25.34
C LYS A 478 13.69 -4.28 24.67
N GLU A 479 14.60 -3.69 25.41
CA GLU A 479 15.99 -3.56 24.93
C GLU A 479 16.61 -4.94 24.74
N ASP A 480 17.06 -5.25 23.52
CA ASP A 480 17.66 -6.55 23.19
C ASP A 480 18.85 -6.38 22.24
N VAL A 481 20.02 -6.85 22.67
CA VAL A 481 21.30 -6.63 21.96
C VAL A 481 21.35 -7.41 20.63
N GLU A 482 20.70 -8.58 20.57
CA GLU A 482 20.67 -9.39 19.37
C GLU A 482 19.71 -8.81 18.33
N MET A 483 18.53 -8.32 18.74
CA MET A 483 17.61 -7.61 17.86
C MET A 483 18.26 -6.32 17.31
N ARG A 484 18.97 -5.54 18.13
CA ARG A 484 19.71 -4.36 17.67
C ARG A 484 20.81 -4.72 16.67
N ALA A 485 21.54 -5.82 16.89
CA ALA A 485 22.56 -6.31 15.95
C ALA A 485 21.95 -6.75 14.63
N ALA A 486 20.84 -7.50 14.65
CA ALA A 486 20.12 -7.91 13.45
C ALA A 486 19.63 -6.70 12.64
N TRP A 487 18.95 -5.76 13.29
CA TRP A 487 18.38 -4.60 12.61
C TRP A 487 19.43 -3.62 12.11
N LYS A 488 20.59 -3.51 12.78
CA LYS A 488 21.73 -2.77 12.26
C LYS A 488 22.23 -3.36 10.93
N LEU A 489 22.40 -4.69 10.86
CA LEU A 489 22.78 -5.36 9.60
C LEU A 489 21.74 -5.15 8.50
N LEU A 490 20.46 -5.28 8.82
CA LEU A 490 19.37 -5.08 7.86
C LEU A 490 19.31 -3.63 7.37
N ALA A 491 19.51 -2.65 8.23
CA ALA A 491 19.57 -1.24 7.85
C ALA A 491 20.79 -0.94 6.97
N ASP A 492 21.96 -1.44 7.32
CA ASP A 492 23.20 -1.22 6.57
C ASP A 492 23.21 -1.94 5.20
N SER A 493 22.44 -3.02 5.05
CA SER A 493 22.31 -3.82 3.83
C SER A 493 20.99 -3.53 3.09
N VAL A 494 19.89 -4.18 3.46
CA VAL A 494 18.62 -4.15 2.75
C VAL A 494 18.08 -2.72 2.67
N TYR A 495 17.88 -2.06 3.83
CA TYR A 495 17.15 -0.80 3.92
C TYR A 495 17.98 0.44 3.57
N ASN A 496 19.23 0.26 3.10
CA ASN A 496 20.04 1.32 2.53
C ASN A 496 20.71 0.97 1.19
N LYS A 497 20.58 -0.28 0.72
CA LYS A 497 21.22 -0.75 -0.52
C LYS A 497 20.27 -1.34 -1.56
N VAL A 498 18.99 -1.46 -1.26
CA VAL A 498 17.99 -1.84 -2.25
C VAL A 498 17.45 -0.59 -2.90
N SER A 499 17.89 -0.32 -4.11
CA SER A 499 17.57 0.92 -4.82
C SER A 499 16.26 0.86 -5.63
N SER A 500 15.68 -0.32 -5.78
CA SER A 500 14.41 -0.52 -6.46
C SER A 500 13.60 -1.56 -5.73
N PRO A 501 12.32 -1.31 -5.49
CA PRO A 501 11.42 -2.32 -4.97
C PRO A 501 11.04 -3.38 -5.98
N GLY A 502 11.65 -3.44 -7.16
CA GLY A 502 11.43 -4.37 -8.27
C GLY A 502 10.56 -5.59 -7.97
N GLN A 503 10.37 -6.45 -8.89
CA GLN A 503 9.73 -7.72 -8.56
C GLN A 503 10.70 -8.59 -7.79
N THR A 504 10.16 -9.56 -7.07
CA THR A 504 10.88 -10.35 -6.10
C THR A 504 11.97 -11.26 -6.71
N VAL A 505 12.20 -12.37 -6.08
CA VAL A 505 13.22 -13.35 -6.44
C VAL A 505 12.76 -14.28 -7.56
N ARG A 506 13.69 -15.01 -8.17
CA ARG A 506 13.41 -15.93 -9.29
C ARG A 506 12.37 -17.01 -9.00
N ILE A 507 12.17 -17.39 -7.75
CA ILE A 507 11.14 -18.37 -7.38
C ILE A 507 9.77 -17.96 -7.96
N ASN A 508 9.43 -16.68 -7.87
CA ASN A 508 8.13 -16.17 -8.27
C ASN A 508 7.99 -15.94 -9.78
N GLN A 509 9.06 -16.12 -10.56
CA GLN A 509 9.07 -15.84 -11.99
C GLN A 509 8.82 -17.12 -12.80
N ARG A 510 8.27 -16.99 -14.03
CA ARG A 510 8.25 -18.11 -14.97
C ARG A 510 9.67 -18.58 -15.24
N PRO A 511 9.95 -19.89 -15.17
CA PRO A 511 11.23 -20.45 -15.55
C PRO A 511 11.52 -20.23 -17.03
N THR A 512 12.77 -19.90 -17.35
CA THR A 512 13.26 -19.73 -18.73
C THR A 512 14.75 -20.04 -18.82
N MET A 513 15.24 -20.52 -19.97
CA MET A 513 16.66 -20.58 -20.29
C MET A 513 17.15 -19.34 -21.04
N GLY A 514 16.22 -18.52 -21.51
CA GLY A 514 16.45 -17.32 -22.30
C GLY A 514 16.48 -16.04 -21.48
N ASP A 515 16.08 -14.94 -22.12
CA ASP A 515 15.89 -13.66 -21.46
C ASP A 515 14.51 -13.61 -20.79
N ILE A 516 14.48 -13.30 -19.50
CA ILE A 516 13.23 -13.20 -18.75
C ILE A 516 12.31 -12.11 -19.33
N GLN A 517 12.84 -11.05 -19.92
CA GLN A 517 12.07 -9.98 -20.55
C GLN A 517 11.21 -10.48 -21.73
N GLU A 518 11.57 -11.59 -22.33
CA GLU A 518 10.75 -12.23 -23.38
C GLU A 518 9.41 -12.72 -22.87
N TYR A 519 9.34 -13.11 -21.58
CA TYR A 519 8.16 -13.72 -20.95
C TYR A 519 7.55 -12.87 -19.85
N HIS A 520 8.20 -11.78 -19.45
CA HIS A 520 7.76 -10.86 -18.39
C HIS A 520 8.08 -9.42 -18.76
N GLN A 521 7.19 -8.78 -19.51
CA GLN A 521 7.42 -7.43 -20.03
C GLN A 521 7.66 -6.40 -18.92
N TYR A 522 6.94 -6.53 -17.79
CA TYR A 522 7.07 -5.63 -16.65
C TYR A 522 8.01 -6.15 -15.55
N TYR A 523 8.83 -7.18 -15.87
CA TYR A 523 9.83 -7.62 -14.94
C TYR A 523 10.89 -6.55 -14.70
N ILE A 524 11.03 -6.15 -13.45
CA ILE A 524 12.09 -5.25 -12.98
C ILE A 524 13.03 -6.08 -12.12
N ALA A 525 14.25 -6.31 -12.61
CA ALA A 525 15.25 -7.02 -11.83
C ALA A 525 15.52 -6.30 -10.52
N PRO A 526 15.51 -6.99 -9.38
CA PRO A 526 15.82 -6.37 -8.10
C PRO A 526 17.25 -5.84 -8.12
N THR A 527 17.42 -4.58 -7.72
CA THR A 527 18.73 -3.94 -7.64
C THR A 527 19.13 -3.87 -6.17
N TYR A 528 19.86 -4.85 -5.68
CA TYR A 528 20.44 -4.84 -4.35
C TYR A 528 21.96 -4.88 -4.42
N ARG A 529 22.61 -4.18 -3.47
CA ARG A 529 24.07 -4.02 -3.39
C ARG A 529 24.61 -4.49 -2.04
N TYR A 530 23.92 -5.43 -1.43
CA TYR A 530 24.36 -6.10 -0.21
C TYR A 530 24.81 -7.54 -0.50
N ASN A 531 25.57 -8.11 0.41
CA ASN A 531 25.92 -9.52 0.35
C ASN A 531 24.82 -10.35 1.02
N ASN A 532 24.39 -11.47 0.38
CA ASN A 532 23.35 -12.34 0.93
C ASN A 532 23.74 -12.96 2.29
N ILE A 533 25.02 -12.97 2.63
CA ILE A 533 25.50 -13.39 3.96
C ILE A 533 24.99 -12.46 5.07
N ASP A 534 24.75 -11.19 4.77
CA ASP A 534 24.20 -10.23 5.75
C ASP A 534 22.82 -10.66 6.24
N LEU A 535 22.02 -11.30 5.36
CA LEU A 535 20.71 -11.86 5.76
C LEU A 535 20.87 -13.11 6.64
N LEU A 536 21.86 -13.96 6.38
CA LEU A 536 22.14 -15.12 7.24
C LEU A 536 22.60 -14.66 8.63
N ASP A 537 23.50 -13.69 8.68
CA ASP A 537 24.02 -13.15 9.95
C ASP A 537 22.91 -12.42 10.73
N ALA A 538 22.05 -11.64 10.04
CA ALA A 538 20.87 -11.04 10.66
C ALA A 538 19.89 -12.10 11.19
N LEU A 539 19.66 -13.18 10.44
CA LEU A 539 18.81 -14.29 10.87
C LEU A 539 19.39 -14.98 12.11
N ASP A 540 20.70 -15.19 12.17
CA ASP A 540 21.36 -15.76 13.34
C ASP A 540 21.13 -14.91 14.60
N HIS A 541 21.25 -13.59 14.49
CA HIS A 541 20.94 -12.68 15.57
C HIS A 541 19.46 -12.70 15.96
N LEU A 542 18.54 -12.67 14.99
CA LEU A 542 17.10 -12.80 15.25
C LEU A 542 16.75 -14.11 15.98
N LEU A 543 17.39 -15.23 15.61
CA LEU A 543 17.19 -16.52 16.25
C LEU A 543 17.82 -16.61 17.64
N ALA A 544 18.87 -15.83 17.93
CA ALA A 544 19.54 -15.74 19.24
C ALA A 544 18.84 -14.79 20.21
N ALA A 545 17.99 -13.86 19.72
CA ALA A 545 17.33 -12.85 20.55
C ALA A 545 16.49 -13.48 21.68
N ASP A 546 16.54 -12.85 22.87
CA ASP A 546 15.80 -13.30 24.06
C ASP A 546 14.43 -12.61 24.15
N CYS A 547 13.61 -12.74 23.12
CA CYS A 547 12.22 -12.23 23.10
C CYS A 547 11.32 -13.23 22.36
N ASN A 548 10.01 -13.12 22.57
CA ASN A 548 9.03 -14.00 21.92
C ASN A 548 7.86 -13.17 21.38
N THR A 549 8.18 -12.11 20.63
CA THR A 549 7.20 -11.19 20.05
C THR A 549 6.74 -11.67 18.68
N ARG A 550 5.53 -11.29 18.27
CA ARG A 550 4.98 -11.53 16.93
C ARG A 550 5.82 -10.83 15.86
N THR A 551 6.30 -9.62 16.15
CA THR A 551 7.16 -8.85 15.25
C THR A 551 8.50 -9.53 14.96
N ARG A 552 9.15 -10.13 15.99
CA ARG A 552 10.33 -10.97 15.75
C ARG A 552 10.02 -12.20 14.91
N HIS A 553 8.88 -12.86 15.15
CA HIS A 553 8.45 -14.00 14.34
C HIS A 553 8.28 -13.62 12.88
N PHE A 554 7.58 -12.52 12.61
CA PHE A 554 7.44 -11.95 11.27
C PHE A 554 8.81 -11.70 10.62
N ASP A 555 9.75 -11.05 11.33
CA ASP A 555 11.09 -10.79 10.82
C ASP A 555 11.83 -12.06 10.44
N VAL A 556 11.81 -13.08 11.29
CA VAL A 556 12.46 -14.37 11.02
C VAL A 556 11.91 -15.01 9.75
N VAL A 557 10.59 -15.05 9.58
CA VAL A 557 9.97 -15.60 8.36
C VAL A 557 10.35 -14.78 7.14
N ASN A 558 10.24 -13.46 7.24
CA ASN A 558 10.48 -12.51 6.17
C ASN A 558 11.94 -12.53 5.68
N ILE A 559 12.91 -12.59 6.61
CA ILE A 559 14.33 -12.67 6.28
C ILE A 559 14.69 -14.05 5.71
N THR A 560 14.17 -15.14 6.28
CA THR A 560 14.43 -16.50 5.80
C THR A 560 13.96 -16.68 4.34
N ARG A 561 12.73 -16.24 4.01
CA ARG A 561 12.24 -16.34 2.63
C ARG A 561 13.08 -15.52 1.66
N GLN A 562 13.54 -14.31 2.06
CA GLN A 562 14.37 -13.48 1.20
C GLN A 562 15.77 -14.08 1.00
N LEU A 563 16.38 -14.60 2.06
CA LEU A 563 17.67 -15.33 2.01
C LEU A 563 17.61 -16.48 1.00
N LEU A 564 16.59 -17.33 1.13
CA LEU A 564 16.40 -18.46 0.23
C LEU A 564 16.09 -18.02 -1.20
N GLY A 565 15.28 -16.99 -1.37
CA GLY A 565 14.93 -16.45 -2.68
C GLY A 565 16.11 -15.83 -3.43
N ASN A 566 16.98 -15.10 -2.73
CA ASN A 566 18.23 -14.60 -3.29
C ASN A 566 19.17 -15.74 -3.68
N TYR A 567 19.31 -16.73 -2.80
CA TYR A 567 20.15 -17.90 -3.06
C TYR A 567 19.63 -18.70 -4.27
N PHE A 568 18.33 -18.93 -4.37
CA PHE A 568 17.69 -19.55 -5.53
C PHE A 568 17.99 -18.79 -6.83
N SER A 569 17.95 -17.45 -6.79
CA SER A 569 18.23 -16.61 -7.96
C SER A 569 19.67 -16.76 -8.45
N ASP A 570 20.63 -16.89 -7.53
CA ASP A 570 22.03 -17.13 -7.87
C ASP A 570 22.27 -18.55 -8.38
N LEU A 571 21.58 -19.53 -7.80
CA LEU A 571 21.62 -20.93 -8.29
C LEU A 571 21.01 -21.06 -9.69
N TYR A 572 19.95 -20.30 -9.97
CA TYR A 572 19.39 -20.28 -11.32
C TYR A 572 20.40 -19.80 -12.36
N ALA A 573 21.20 -18.79 -12.06
CA ALA A 573 22.27 -18.36 -12.95
C ALA A 573 23.31 -19.48 -13.19
N ASP A 574 23.66 -20.23 -12.15
CA ASP A 574 24.55 -21.40 -12.27
C ASP A 574 23.90 -22.51 -13.09
N TYR A 575 22.59 -22.77 -12.91
CA TYR A 575 21.83 -23.78 -13.66
C TYR A 575 21.82 -23.50 -15.16
N VAL A 576 21.46 -22.26 -15.54
CA VAL A 576 21.46 -21.83 -16.95
C VAL A 576 22.86 -21.91 -17.57
N LYS A 577 23.89 -21.52 -16.80
CA LYS A 577 25.28 -21.64 -17.24
C LYS A 577 25.68 -23.10 -17.48
N ALA A 578 25.40 -23.98 -16.54
CA ALA A 578 25.72 -25.42 -16.64
C ALA A 578 25.02 -26.06 -17.86
N TYR A 579 23.75 -25.69 -18.12
CA TYR A 579 23.03 -26.15 -19.30
C TYR A 579 23.72 -25.71 -20.60
N ARG A 580 24.12 -24.44 -20.71
CA ARG A 580 24.80 -23.89 -21.91
C ARG A 580 26.18 -24.49 -22.15
N GLU A 581 26.88 -24.86 -21.09
CA GLU A 581 28.19 -25.51 -21.12
C GLU A 581 28.08 -27.03 -21.27
N ALA A 582 26.89 -27.61 -21.31
CA ALA A 582 26.61 -29.05 -21.31
C ALA A 582 27.24 -29.80 -20.09
N ASP A 583 27.42 -29.11 -18.97
CA ASP A 583 27.86 -29.69 -17.70
C ASP A 583 26.64 -30.20 -16.91
N TYR A 584 26.13 -31.36 -17.34
CA TYR A 584 24.90 -31.92 -16.78
C TYR A 584 25.08 -32.46 -15.36
N GLU A 585 26.29 -32.83 -14.95
CA GLU A 585 26.55 -33.21 -13.56
C GLU A 585 26.35 -32.00 -12.64
N LYS A 586 26.92 -30.86 -12.99
CA LYS A 586 26.73 -29.60 -12.26
C LYS A 586 25.29 -29.15 -12.29
N LEU A 587 24.62 -29.26 -13.44
CA LEU A 587 23.20 -28.89 -13.60
C LEU A 587 22.33 -29.63 -12.61
N HIS A 588 22.38 -30.96 -12.55
CA HIS A 588 21.56 -31.74 -11.63
C HIS A 588 21.92 -31.49 -10.16
N GLN A 589 23.20 -31.20 -9.84
CA GLN A 589 23.58 -30.81 -8.49
C GLN A 589 22.90 -29.49 -8.07
N VAL A 590 22.88 -28.47 -8.94
CA VAL A 590 22.25 -27.18 -8.72
C VAL A 590 20.73 -27.33 -8.61
N GLU A 591 20.14 -28.08 -9.54
CA GLU A 591 18.69 -28.39 -9.55
C GLU A 591 18.21 -29.03 -8.25
N LYS A 592 18.97 -29.99 -7.72
CA LYS A 592 18.67 -30.63 -6.44
C LYS A 592 18.59 -29.60 -5.30
N THR A 593 19.51 -28.65 -5.25
CA THR A 593 19.48 -27.60 -4.24
C THR A 593 18.31 -26.63 -4.48
N MET A 594 18.05 -26.25 -5.73
CA MET A 594 16.89 -25.40 -6.09
C MET A 594 15.57 -26.07 -5.71
N THR A 595 15.39 -27.34 -6.01
CA THR A 595 14.18 -28.10 -5.62
C THR A 595 14.03 -28.16 -4.11
N SER A 596 15.12 -28.36 -3.38
CA SER A 596 15.11 -28.36 -1.91
C SER A 596 14.68 -27.02 -1.33
N ILE A 597 15.08 -25.89 -1.93
CA ILE A 597 14.65 -24.54 -1.54
C ILE A 597 13.14 -24.37 -1.79
N LEU A 598 12.62 -24.81 -2.94
CA LEU A 598 11.19 -24.77 -3.24
C LEU A 598 10.36 -25.53 -2.20
N ASP A 599 10.86 -26.67 -1.73
CA ASP A 599 10.20 -27.49 -0.71
C ASP A 599 10.26 -26.85 0.70
N ASP A 600 11.25 -26.00 0.99
CA ASP A 600 11.41 -25.34 2.30
C ASP A 600 10.68 -24.01 2.42
N VAL A 601 10.51 -23.25 1.31
CA VAL A 601 9.98 -21.87 1.34
C VAL A 601 8.50 -21.86 1.69
N ASP A 602 7.68 -22.70 1.09
CA ASP A 602 6.23 -22.69 1.33
C ASP A 602 5.86 -23.04 2.77
N PRO A 603 6.41 -24.11 3.39
CA PRO A 603 6.19 -24.39 4.81
C PRO A 603 6.69 -23.26 5.73
N MET A 604 7.77 -22.54 5.36
CA MET A 604 8.26 -21.40 6.12
C MET A 604 7.26 -20.24 6.10
N LEU A 605 6.77 -19.89 4.93
CA LEU A 605 5.73 -18.87 4.75
C LEU A 605 4.42 -19.23 5.48
N ALA A 606 4.07 -20.53 5.53
CA ALA A 606 2.86 -21.03 6.17
C ALA A 606 2.82 -20.78 7.69
N THR A 607 3.94 -20.42 8.30
CA THR A 607 4.01 -20.12 9.75
C THR A 607 3.61 -18.68 10.09
N GLU A 608 3.42 -17.80 9.08
CA GLU A 608 3.14 -16.38 9.30
C GLU A 608 1.86 -15.93 8.60
N SER A 609 0.97 -15.32 9.35
CA SER A 609 -0.35 -14.88 8.87
C SER A 609 -0.32 -13.90 7.70
N ALA A 610 0.70 -13.06 7.62
CA ALA A 610 0.88 -12.08 6.55
C ALA A 610 1.21 -12.72 5.18
N PHE A 611 1.61 -13.99 5.16
CA PHE A 611 2.08 -14.68 3.96
C PHE A 611 1.19 -15.89 3.57
N LEU A 612 -0.13 -15.77 3.66
CA LEU A 612 -1.08 -16.86 3.39
C LEU A 612 -2.03 -16.52 2.25
N VAL A 613 -1.95 -17.22 1.11
CA VAL A 613 -2.92 -17.08 0.03
C VAL A 613 -4.33 -17.50 0.46
N GLY A 614 -4.43 -18.44 1.40
CA GLY A 614 -5.70 -18.91 1.94
C GLY A 614 -6.53 -17.82 2.61
N ARG A 615 -5.89 -16.83 3.23
CA ARG A 615 -6.57 -15.66 3.81
C ARG A 615 -7.17 -14.77 2.73
N TRP A 616 -6.38 -14.45 1.73
CA TRP A 616 -6.80 -13.64 0.58
C TRP A 616 -8.03 -14.25 -0.11
N ILE A 617 -8.02 -15.57 -0.32
CA ILE A 617 -9.13 -16.29 -0.94
C ILE A 617 -10.35 -16.38 0.01
N ARG A 618 -10.13 -16.67 1.30
CA ARG A 618 -11.19 -16.71 2.30
C ARG A 618 -11.92 -15.37 2.38
N ASP A 619 -11.18 -14.28 2.44
CA ASP A 619 -11.73 -12.93 2.59
C ASP A 619 -12.51 -12.53 1.32
N ALA A 620 -12.02 -12.88 0.13
CA ALA A 620 -12.76 -12.70 -1.13
C ALA A 620 -14.10 -13.46 -1.14
N ARG A 621 -14.06 -14.74 -0.79
CA ARG A 621 -15.28 -15.57 -0.72
C ARG A 621 -16.28 -15.08 0.35
N ALA A 622 -15.80 -14.49 1.43
CA ALA A 622 -16.64 -14.00 2.53
C ALA A 622 -17.59 -12.85 2.11
N ILE A 623 -17.27 -12.12 1.05
CA ILE A 623 -18.14 -11.06 0.50
C ILE A 623 -19.33 -11.66 -0.26
N GLY A 624 -19.16 -12.84 -0.87
CA GLY A 624 -20.19 -13.49 -1.69
C GLY A 624 -21.39 -13.96 -0.88
N THR A 625 -22.58 -13.64 -1.37
CA THR A 625 -23.86 -14.05 -0.76
C THR A 625 -24.38 -15.39 -1.32
N THR A 626 -23.98 -15.76 -2.51
CA THR A 626 -24.26 -17.03 -3.19
C THR A 626 -22.95 -17.78 -3.48
N GLU A 627 -23.02 -19.08 -3.78
CA GLU A 627 -21.81 -19.82 -4.20
C GLU A 627 -21.26 -19.28 -5.52
N GLU A 628 -22.11 -18.82 -6.44
CA GLU A 628 -21.70 -18.18 -7.69
C GLU A 628 -20.93 -16.89 -7.45
N ASP A 629 -21.42 -16.02 -6.53
CA ASP A 629 -20.69 -14.81 -6.11
C ASP A 629 -19.32 -15.17 -5.48
N LYS A 630 -19.30 -16.17 -4.58
CA LYS A 630 -18.05 -16.61 -3.92
C LYS A 630 -17.03 -17.10 -4.94
N ASP A 631 -17.45 -17.90 -5.91
CA ASP A 631 -16.58 -18.40 -6.97
C ASP A 631 -16.10 -17.26 -7.89
N TYR A 632 -16.96 -16.28 -8.16
CA TYR A 632 -16.62 -15.10 -8.92
C TYR A 632 -15.56 -14.24 -8.21
N PHE A 633 -15.74 -13.97 -6.90
CA PHE A 633 -14.78 -13.19 -6.14
C PHE A 633 -13.45 -13.92 -5.96
N GLU A 634 -13.47 -15.24 -5.74
CA GLU A 634 -12.26 -16.04 -5.71
C GLU A 634 -11.49 -16.00 -7.03
N SER A 635 -12.18 -16.06 -8.19
CA SER A 635 -11.54 -15.90 -9.50
C SER A 635 -10.80 -14.57 -9.62
N ASN A 636 -11.47 -13.48 -9.25
CA ASN A 636 -10.87 -12.14 -9.27
C ASN A 636 -9.67 -12.05 -8.33
N ALA A 637 -9.77 -12.63 -7.13
CA ALA A 637 -8.70 -12.64 -6.14
C ALA A 637 -7.47 -13.42 -6.62
N ARG A 638 -7.67 -14.56 -7.27
CA ARG A 638 -6.57 -15.38 -7.82
C ARG A 638 -5.94 -14.73 -9.05
N ASN A 639 -6.76 -14.13 -9.92
CA ASN A 639 -6.29 -13.52 -11.16
C ASN A 639 -5.33 -12.35 -10.92
N ILE A 640 -5.69 -11.39 -10.05
CA ILE A 640 -4.89 -10.19 -9.80
C ILE A 640 -3.50 -10.47 -9.24
N ILE A 641 -3.32 -11.57 -8.49
CA ILE A 641 -2.05 -11.95 -7.89
C ILE A 641 -1.24 -12.94 -8.73
N THR A 642 -1.74 -13.35 -9.90
CA THR A 642 -1.09 -14.31 -10.80
C THR A 642 -1.01 -13.76 -12.22
N THR A 643 -1.89 -14.17 -13.11
CA THR A 643 -1.84 -13.76 -14.53
C THR A 643 -2.22 -12.30 -14.76
N TRP A 644 -2.94 -11.69 -13.84
CA TRP A 644 -3.44 -10.32 -13.90
C TRP A 644 -4.48 -10.08 -15.02
N GLY A 645 -4.49 -10.89 -16.03
CA GLY A 645 -5.35 -10.89 -17.22
C GLY A 645 -5.64 -12.33 -17.67
N GLU A 646 -5.80 -12.53 -18.97
CA GLU A 646 -5.87 -13.85 -19.56
C GLU A 646 -4.53 -14.58 -19.52
N GLU A 647 -4.50 -15.79 -20.06
CA GLU A 647 -3.28 -16.57 -20.22
C GLU A 647 -2.23 -15.74 -20.98
N ASP A 648 -1.00 -15.70 -20.47
CA ASP A 648 0.10 -14.94 -21.05
C ASP A 648 -0.09 -13.40 -21.14
N ALA A 649 -0.85 -12.83 -20.20
CA ALA A 649 -1.03 -11.38 -20.11
C ALA A 649 0.30 -10.66 -19.80
N LEU A 650 0.46 -9.43 -20.29
CA LEU A 650 1.69 -8.65 -20.13
C LEU A 650 2.01 -8.31 -18.66
N LEU A 651 0.98 -8.18 -17.82
CA LEU A 651 1.11 -7.90 -16.37
C LEU A 651 1.24 -9.18 -15.52
N ASN A 652 1.48 -10.32 -16.15
CA ASN A 652 1.68 -11.57 -15.42
C ASN A 652 2.67 -11.39 -14.26
N GLU A 653 2.25 -11.82 -13.07
CA GLU A 653 3.05 -11.77 -11.83
C GLU A 653 3.46 -10.36 -11.36
N TYR A 654 2.79 -9.33 -11.81
CA TYR A 654 3.09 -7.96 -11.37
C TYR A 654 3.01 -7.83 -9.83
N ALA A 655 2.03 -8.45 -9.18
CA ALA A 655 1.90 -8.45 -7.73
C ALA A 655 3.02 -9.23 -7.01
N SER A 656 3.61 -10.23 -7.64
CA SER A 656 4.77 -11.03 -7.19
C SER A 656 4.77 -11.36 -5.69
N ARG A 657 3.66 -11.98 -5.20
CA ARG A 657 3.47 -12.32 -3.79
C ARG A 657 4.19 -13.63 -3.42
N ALA A 658 5.07 -13.58 -2.43
CA ALA A 658 5.61 -14.79 -1.81
C ALA A 658 4.67 -15.22 -0.67
N TRP A 659 3.64 -16.02 -0.98
CA TRP A 659 2.65 -16.51 -0.03
C TRP A 659 2.57 -18.03 -0.04
N ALA A 660 2.43 -18.64 1.15
CA ALA A 660 2.21 -20.07 1.28
C ALA A 660 0.94 -20.52 0.55
N GLY A 661 0.99 -21.66 -0.08
CA GLY A 661 -0.02 -22.20 -0.97
C GLY A 661 0.13 -21.66 -2.40
N LEU A 662 0.35 -20.37 -2.61
CA LEU A 662 0.70 -19.82 -3.92
C LEU A 662 2.10 -20.27 -4.34
N THR A 663 3.06 -20.23 -3.43
CA THR A 663 4.43 -20.67 -3.69
C THR A 663 4.46 -22.14 -4.06
N GLU A 664 3.81 -23.01 -3.31
CA GLU A 664 3.79 -24.46 -3.57
C GLU A 664 3.08 -24.79 -4.89
N THR A 665 1.82 -24.31 -5.05
CA THR A 665 0.93 -24.80 -6.12
C THR A 665 1.08 -24.06 -7.43
N TYR A 666 1.62 -22.82 -7.42
CA TYR A 666 1.79 -22.01 -8.62
C TYR A 666 3.26 -21.88 -9.01
N TYR A 667 4.12 -21.30 -8.15
CA TYR A 667 5.51 -21.05 -8.51
C TYR A 667 6.35 -22.34 -8.54
N ALA A 668 6.36 -23.11 -7.45
CA ALA A 668 7.17 -24.33 -7.37
C ALA A 668 6.73 -25.41 -8.38
N TYR A 669 5.42 -25.50 -8.66
CA TYR A 669 4.94 -26.40 -9.71
C TYR A 669 5.58 -26.08 -11.06
N ARG A 670 5.63 -24.80 -11.45
CA ARG A 670 6.25 -24.38 -12.73
C ARG A 670 7.72 -24.74 -12.79
N TRP A 671 8.47 -24.50 -11.71
CA TRP A 671 9.89 -24.89 -11.65
C TRP A 671 10.10 -26.39 -11.74
N LYS A 672 9.30 -27.19 -11.04
CA LYS A 672 9.40 -28.65 -11.09
C LYS A 672 9.08 -29.20 -12.48
N GLU A 673 8.08 -28.67 -13.17
CA GLU A 673 7.77 -29.03 -14.55
C GLU A 673 8.86 -28.55 -15.54
N PHE A 674 9.49 -27.42 -15.27
CA PHE A 674 10.62 -26.92 -16.06
C PHE A 674 11.83 -27.86 -15.97
N PHE A 675 12.23 -28.23 -14.77
CA PHE A 675 13.34 -29.16 -14.56
C PHE A 675 13.07 -30.51 -15.23
N LYS A 676 11.90 -31.06 -15.06
CA LYS A 676 11.48 -32.32 -15.68
C LYS A 676 11.58 -32.29 -17.22
N ASP A 677 11.17 -31.18 -17.87
CA ASP A 677 11.25 -31.06 -19.33
C ASP A 677 12.69 -30.88 -19.81
N VAL A 678 13.51 -30.13 -19.06
CA VAL A 678 14.94 -29.98 -19.34
C VAL A 678 15.65 -31.32 -19.24
N ASP A 679 15.40 -32.09 -18.18
CA ASP A 679 15.98 -33.42 -17.98
C ASP A 679 15.58 -34.39 -19.10
N ALA A 680 14.30 -34.39 -19.47
CA ALA A 680 13.82 -35.21 -20.57
C ALA A 680 14.49 -34.86 -21.90
N ALA A 681 14.75 -33.58 -22.16
CA ALA A 681 15.48 -33.13 -23.36
C ALA A 681 16.95 -33.57 -23.34
N ILE A 682 17.62 -33.47 -22.18
CA ILE A 682 18.99 -33.96 -21.97
C ILE A 682 19.07 -35.48 -22.20
N GLU A 683 18.18 -36.26 -21.61
CA GLU A 683 18.12 -37.72 -21.77
C GLU A 683 17.87 -38.12 -23.22
N ALA A 684 17.03 -37.38 -23.93
CA ALA A 684 16.75 -37.61 -25.35
C ALA A 684 17.87 -37.09 -26.29
N GLY A 685 18.84 -36.34 -25.78
CA GLY A 685 19.93 -35.72 -26.57
C GLY A 685 19.44 -34.66 -27.55
N VAL A 686 18.33 -33.95 -27.20
CA VAL A 686 17.75 -32.87 -28.01
C VAL A 686 17.77 -31.54 -27.23
N PRO A 687 17.75 -30.39 -27.88
CA PRO A 687 17.59 -29.10 -27.21
C PRO A 687 16.25 -29.05 -26.46
N PHE A 688 16.22 -28.38 -25.31
CA PHE A 688 14.98 -28.08 -24.57
C PHE A 688 14.05 -27.22 -25.40
N ASP A 689 12.79 -27.65 -25.56
CA ASP A 689 11.74 -26.91 -26.28
C ASP A 689 11.04 -25.93 -25.31
N GLU A 690 11.68 -24.79 -25.13
CA GLU A 690 11.20 -23.74 -24.22
C GLU A 690 9.83 -23.18 -24.63
N LYS A 691 9.56 -23.10 -25.93
CA LYS A 691 8.27 -22.63 -26.43
C LYS A 691 7.13 -23.58 -26.08
N ALA A 692 7.32 -24.86 -26.25
CA ALA A 692 6.31 -25.87 -25.87
C ALA A 692 6.08 -25.87 -24.37
N TYR A 693 7.16 -25.72 -23.56
CA TYR A 693 7.04 -25.55 -22.13
C TYR A 693 6.20 -24.31 -21.78
N HIS A 694 6.53 -23.14 -22.35
CA HIS A 694 5.84 -21.89 -22.10
C HIS A 694 4.35 -21.97 -22.44
N GLU A 695 4.00 -22.46 -23.61
CA GLU A 695 2.58 -22.65 -24.04
C GLU A 695 1.79 -23.56 -23.07
N ARG A 696 2.43 -24.59 -22.54
CA ARG A 696 1.81 -25.49 -21.55
C ARG A 696 1.65 -24.84 -20.19
N ILE A 697 2.65 -24.06 -19.77
CA ILE A 697 2.59 -23.44 -18.45
C ILE A 697 1.60 -22.28 -18.39
N CYS A 698 1.45 -21.49 -19.44
CA CYS A 698 0.43 -20.45 -19.54
C CYS A 698 -0.99 -21.04 -19.38
N LYS A 699 -1.25 -22.20 -19.99
CA LYS A 699 -2.53 -22.92 -19.81
C LYS A 699 -2.75 -23.36 -18.37
N TYR A 700 -1.70 -23.86 -17.70
CA TYR A 700 -1.75 -24.20 -16.29
C TYR A 700 -2.08 -22.99 -15.42
N GLU A 701 -1.43 -21.87 -15.66
CA GLU A 701 -1.65 -20.61 -14.93
C GLU A 701 -3.08 -20.11 -15.10
N GLY A 702 -3.63 -20.17 -16.33
CA GLY A 702 -5.02 -19.87 -16.60
C GLY A 702 -6.00 -20.83 -15.90
N GLN A 703 -5.63 -22.11 -15.79
CA GLN A 703 -6.43 -23.10 -15.03
C GLN A 703 -6.37 -22.81 -13.53
N TRP A 704 -5.22 -22.43 -12.98
CA TRP A 704 -5.02 -22.20 -11.57
C TRP A 704 -5.95 -21.09 -11.02
N TRP A 705 -6.05 -19.97 -11.71
CA TRP A 705 -6.93 -18.90 -11.21
C TRP A 705 -8.42 -19.17 -11.45
N ARG A 706 -8.77 -20.10 -12.37
CA ARG A 706 -10.16 -20.58 -12.59
C ARG A 706 -10.54 -21.76 -11.70
N ASP A 707 -9.56 -22.42 -11.07
CA ASP A 707 -9.79 -23.61 -10.22
C ASP A 707 -10.52 -23.24 -8.92
N ARG A 708 -11.40 -24.15 -8.47
CA ARG A 708 -12.17 -24.04 -7.21
C ARG A 708 -11.98 -25.27 -6.33
N LEU A 709 -11.09 -26.18 -6.71
CA LEU A 709 -10.86 -27.44 -6.02
C LEU A 709 -9.76 -27.33 -5.00
N SER A 710 -8.82 -26.38 -5.17
CA SER A 710 -7.72 -26.14 -4.25
C SER A 710 -8.21 -25.47 -2.98
N ASN A 711 -7.86 -26.07 -1.84
CA ASN A 711 -8.21 -25.55 -0.52
C ASN A 711 -6.92 -25.12 0.19
N PHE A 712 -6.82 -23.86 0.57
CA PHE A 712 -5.65 -23.28 1.21
C PHE A 712 -5.91 -22.95 2.68
N ASN A 713 -4.90 -23.18 3.53
CA ASN A 713 -4.98 -22.78 4.93
C ASN A 713 -5.01 -21.26 5.06
N ALA A 714 -5.97 -20.76 5.83
CA ALA A 714 -6.12 -19.35 6.14
C ALA A 714 -5.50 -18.97 7.51
N GLU A 715 -5.04 -19.95 8.27
CA GLU A 715 -4.43 -19.75 9.59
C GLU A 715 -2.99 -20.27 9.59
N PRO A 716 -2.06 -19.60 10.29
CA PRO A 716 -0.66 -20.00 10.39
C PRO A 716 -0.50 -21.41 10.95
N GLN A 717 0.50 -22.14 10.45
CA GLN A 717 0.77 -23.51 10.87
C GLN A 717 2.28 -23.75 11.08
N GLY A 718 2.63 -24.40 12.18
CA GLY A 718 4.01 -24.78 12.48
C GLY A 718 4.75 -23.80 13.41
N ASP A 719 6.01 -24.10 13.65
CA ASP A 719 6.93 -23.29 14.46
C ASP A 719 7.96 -22.63 13.53
N GLY A 720 7.74 -21.35 13.21
CA GLY A 720 8.58 -20.59 12.28
C GLY A 720 10.02 -20.43 12.78
N LEU A 721 10.23 -20.27 14.10
CA LEU A 721 11.59 -20.12 14.65
C LEU A 721 12.38 -21.42 14.55
N ALA A 722 11.74 -22.56 14.87
CA ALA A 722 12.39 -23.87 14.74
C ALA A 722 12.68 -24.19 13.26
N LEU A 723 11.74 -23.91 12.36
CA LEU A 723 11.91 -24.17 10.94
C LEU A 723 13.00 -23.27 10.33
N ALA A 724 13.03 -21.98 10.65
CA ALA A 724 14.08 -21.06 10.19
C ALA A 724 15.48 -21.52 10.65
N ARG A 725 15.61 -22.00 11.89
CA ARG A 725 16.87 -22.56 12.39
C ARG A 725 17.32 -23.78 11.59
N ASN A 726 16.41 -24.71 11.33
CA ASN A 726 16.71 -25.89 10.52
C ASN A 726 17.12 -25.51 9.10
N ILE A 727 16.47 -24.54 8.50
CA ILE A 727 16.79 -24.02 7.16
C ILE A 727 18.18 -23.35 7.16
N ALA A 728 18.46 -22.49 8.13
CA ALA A 728 19.77 -21.85 8.26
C ALA A 728 20.89 -22.90 8.39
N ASP A 729 20.72 -23.90 9.27
CA ASP A 729 21.70 -24.97 9.45
C ASP A 729 21.89 -25.83 8.19
N LYS A 730 20.79 -26.12 7.46
CA LYS A 730 20.79 -26.91 6.21
C LYS A 730 21.63 -26.26 5.12
N TYR A 731 21.50 -24.94 4.92
CA TYR A 731 22.15 -24.23 3.81
C TYR A 731 23.42 -23.46 4.23
N ARG A 732 23.73 -23.38 5.53
CA ARG A 732 24.83 -22.57 6.09
C ARG A 732 26.15 -22.73 5.35
N ARG A 733 26.62 -23.98 5.22
CA ARG A 733 27.89 -24.24 4.57
C ARG A 733 27.95 -23.69 3.14
N GLU A 734 26.93 -23.97 2.35
CA GLU A 734 26.88 -23.53 0.95
C GLU A 734 26.77 -21.99 0.83
N LEU A 735 26.02 -21.35 1.71
CA LEU A 735 25.89 -19.89 1.78
C LEU A 735 27.22 -19.24 2.19
N GLU A 736 27.91 -19.77 3.21
CA GLU A 736 29.21 -19.27 3.65
C GLU A 736 30.29 -19.47 2.58
N GLU A 737 30.37 -20.64 1.96
CA GLU A 737 31.30 -20.90 0.85
C GLU A 737 31.09 -19.96 -0.34
N ARG A 738 29.83 -19.57 -0.59
CA ARG A 738 29.48 -18.70 -1.71
C ARG A 738 29.70 -17.22 -1.39
N TYR A 739 29.32 -16.74 -0.21
CA TYR A 739 29.17 -15.31 0.09
C TYR A 739 30.18 -14.74 1.08
N ARG A 740 30.88 -15.55 1.91
CA ARG A 740 31.95 -15.09 2.82
C ARG A 740 33.34 -15.09 2.15
N LYS A 741 33.45 -14.50 0.96
CA LYS A 741 34.75 -14.41 0.23
C LYS A 741 35.40 -13.05 0.40
#